data_b986884485b37c2ef4dbc6954ce08c54
#
_entry.id   b986884485b37c2ef4dbc6954ce08c54
#
_cell.length_a   1.000
_cell.length_b   1.000
_cell.length_c   1.000
_cell.angle_alpha   90.00
_cell.angle_beta   90.00
_cell.angle_gamma   90.00
#
_symmetry.space_group_name_H-M   'P 1'
#
loop_
_entity.id
_entity.type
_entity.pdbx_description
1 polymer ?
#
loop_
_entity_poly.entity_id
_entity_poly.type
_entity_poly.pdbx_seq_one_letter_code
_entity_poly.pdbx_strand_id
1 'polypeptide(L)'
;MRTISSSLTLLFAIQIPLFAEAWKANQQPNMIPAEMFEIDPSLEVKVWATTPQLYNPTNMDIDHKGRCWVTEGVNYRGRNGTRPKGDRIVVLQDTNGDGQCDSSHTFVQEKGLIAPMGIAVFDNVVYLSQPPDLIAYTDVNRNLIFEPEIDKREVILTGFNAINHDHSLHSLTAGPDGKMYFNNGNCGAVFTDKSGKTFYMGGTYGGSGPNWPADHLKNSGRESGDGHVWTSGFAVRMDPDGSNVEIVSHGLRNSYEQTLTSFGDMFQNDNDDPRACRTSYALEFGCAGYFTRDAMQRNKAVRRPGQSYSSVHWRQDDPGTMDAGDVYGGGSPTGITFYENGALGPQWEGLLLSCEAALNTIFGYKPVPKGGTFELERFVFLTSNPGKEYDGADFSGRKEIKQGEDSEVSPTFFRPSDVTVGPDGAIYFADWFDPRIGASSHLDESFSGTIYRVAPKGFKPKIPKIDLTNINGQIMALRSPAINTRYLGFKSLKSQREKASNYVFKQLDDANKWIAARAVWLLPYIGSQGIDNCIKMLEDENSDERVVAYRSLRRAGHDMIPHARRMCKDESPQVRREIALSLRDLPAEQTKDIFIELAKRCDTTDKNSLEAIGLGAAKQESIIWKAIKNELHPDSSDKWSDHFARLTWRLWGAASVNNLKARITNNSLPLEKRKFALESLAFIDDESASNTMLEIASKPSQIKGQAVAWLLRNAAGEWAKHGVNKGLKEKGIYNPDSITIVPSPIPTTPANAKKPAPKVQDILKLKGNPLKG
;
A
#
# COMPACT_ATOMS: atom_id res chain seq x y z
N MET A 1 -78.40 5.28 -31.42
CA MET A 1 -77.64 4.16 -30.85
C MET A 1 -76.18 4.45 -31.17
N ARG A 2 -75.45 4.94 -30.18
CA ARG A 2 -73.98 5.16 -30.26
C ARG A 2 -73.30 4.13 -29.33
N THR A 3 -72.54 3.24 -29.89
CA THR A 3 -71.75 2.26 -29.22
C THR A 3 -70.46 2.92 -28.79
N ILE A 4 -70.22 2.92 -27.46
CA ILE A 4 -68.97 3.36 -26.86
C ILE A 4 -68.09 2.11 -26.75
N SER A 5 -66.97 2.12 -27.44
CA SER A 5 -65.92 1.12 -27.31
C SER A 5 -64.94 1.58 -26.20
N SER A 6 -64.90 0.87 -25.08
CA SER A 6 -63.95 1.05 -24.01
C SER A 6 -62.71 0.17 -24.24
N SER A 7 -61.60 0.79 -24.60
CA SER A 7 -60.29 0.13 -24.67
C SER A 7 -59.71 -0.06 -23.26
N LEU A 8 -59.62 -1.30 -22.83
CA LEU A 8 -58.95 -1.71 -21.60
C LEU A 8 -57.44 -1.81 -21.90
N THR A 9 -56.67 -0.85 -21.42
CA THR A 9 -55.21 -0.94 -21.45
C THR A 9 -54.73 -1.82 -20.30
N LEU A 10 -54.32 -3.05 -20.62
CA LEU A 10 -53.69 -3.95 -19.66
C LEU A 10 -52.24 -3.46 -19.41
N LEU A 11 -51.98 -2.85 -18.25
CA LEU A 11 -50.62 -2.66 -17.76
C LEU A 11 -50.10 -4.05 -17.30
N PHE A 12 -49.22 -4.63 -18.12
CA PHE A 12 -48.37 -5.71 -17.66
C PHE A 12 -47.29 -5.11 -16.73
N ALA A 13 -47.49 -5.16 -15.43
CA ALA A 13 -46.43 -5.05 -14.48
C ALA A 13 -45.55 -6.30 -14.65
N ILE A 14 -44.39 -6.15 -15.29
CA ILE A 14 -43.36 -7.18 -15.29
C ILE A 14 -42.82 -7.21 -13.85
N GLN A 15 -43.37 -8.09 -13.03
CA GLN A 15 -42.70 -8.54 -11.82
C GLN A 15 -41.48 -9.35 -12.28
N ILE A 16 -40.32 -8.72 -12.29
CA ILE A 16 -39.05 -9.45 -12.30
C ILE A 16 -39.03 -10.22 -10.98
N PRO A 17 -39.07 -11.56 -11.00
CA PRO A 17 -38.92 -12.30 -9.75
C PRO A 17 -37.51 -11.99 -9.22
N LEU A 18 -37.42 -11.30 -8.08
CA LEU A 18 -36.24 -11.41 -7.23
C LEU A 18 -36.11 -12.92 -6.94
N PHE A 19 -35.22 -13.60 -7.67
CA PHE A 19 -34.74 -14.90 -7.26
C PHE A 19 -33.93 -14.66 -5.98
N ALA A 20 -34.62 -14.71 -4.85
CA ALA A 20 -33.94 -14.84 -3.56
C ALA A 20 -32.96 -16.02 -3.71
N GLU A 21 -31.69 -15.74 -3.51
CA GLU A 21 -30.67 -16.77 -3.59
C GLU A 21 -31.06 -17.86 -2.58
N ALA A 22 -31.33 -19.07 -3.07
CA ALA A 22 -32.00 -20.15 -2.31
C ALA A 22 -31.29 -20.50 -0.99
N TRP A 23 -30.01 -20.19 -0.85
CA TRP A 23 -29.23 -20.42 0.37
C TRP A 23 -29.49 -19.39 1.49
N LYS A 24 -30.23 -18.31 1.22
CA LYS A 24 -30.52 -17.23 2.19
C LYS A 24 -31.97 -17.11 2.65
N ALA A 25 -32.84 -17.93 2.15
CA ALA A 25 -34.28 -17.74 2.30
C ALA A 25 -34.82 -17.67 3.76
N ASN A 26 -33.98 -17.98 4.77
CA ASN A 26 -34.45 -18.11 6.16
C ASN A 26 -33.58 -17.37 7.22
N GLN A 27 -32.61 -16.53 6.82
CA GLN A 27 -31.77 -15.85 7.80
C GLN A 27 -32.08 -14.35 7.88
N GLN A 28 -32.19 -13.83 9.11
CA GLN A 28 -32.30 -12.39 9.35
C GLN A 28 -30.90 -11.77 9.17
N PRO A 29 -30.78 -10.66 8.43
CA PRO A 29 -29.51 -9.97 8.30
C PRO A 29 -29.09 -9.33 9.62
N ASN A 30 -27.80 -9.29 9.87
CA ASN A 30 -27.18 -8.63 11.02
C ASN A 30 -26.56 -7.30 10.59
N MET A 31 -26.56 -6.31 11.47
CA MET A 31 -25.85 -5.03 11.28
C MET A 31 -25.52 -4.42 12.63
N ILE A 32 -24.52 -3.55 12.68
CA ILE A 32 -24.27 -2.71 13.85
C ILE A 32 -25.24 -1.53 13.82
N PRO A 33 -26.09 -1.33 14.84
CA PRO A 33 -26.94 -0.14 14.93
C PRO A 33 -26.10 1.14 14.91
N ALA A 34 -26.56 2.15 14.15
CA ALA A 34 -25.78 3.39 13.95
C ALA A 34 -25.49 4.13 15.27
N GLU A 35 -26.37 4.02 16.25
CA GLU A 35 -26.22 4.60 17.59
C GLU A 35 -25.17 3.93 18.47
N MET A 36 -24.65 2.75 18.09
CA MET A 36 -23.55 2.08 18.78
C MET A 36 -22.17 2.66 18.40
N PHE A 37 -22.10 3.49 17.38
CA PHE A 37 -20.84 4.11 17.00
C PHE A 37 -20.54 5.35 17.87
N GLU A 38 -19.36 5.37 18.45
CA GLU A 38 -18.78 6.57 19.03
C GLU A 38 -18.03 7.36 17.95
N ILE A 39 -18.39 8.63 17.78
CA ILE A 39 -17.82 9.58 16.82
C ILE A 39 -17.92 11.00 17.40
N ASP A 40 -17.19 11.94 16.80
CA ASP A 40 -17.29 13.37 17.17
C ASP A 40 -18.75 13.84 17.22
N PRO A 41 -19.18 14.54 18.32
CA PRO A 41 -20.57 14.92 18.52
C PRO A 41 -21.14 15.91 17.47
N SER A 42 -20.32 16.50 16.61
CA SER A 42 -20.77 17.32 15.48
C SER A 42 -21.23 16.49 14.27
N LEU A 43 -20.84 15.22 14.24
CA LEU A 43 -21.13 14.27 13.17
C LEU A 43 -22.24 13.29 13.57
N GLU A 44 -22.80 12.61 12.58
CA GLU A 44 -23.75 11.51 12.76
C GLU A 44 -23.40 10.36 11.81
N VAL A 45 -23.66 9.14 12.27
CA VAL A 45 -23.63 7.92 11.46
C VAL A 45 -25.05 7.57 11.06
N LYS A 46 -25.25 7.20 9.81
CA LYS A 46 -26.54 6.65 9.34
C LYS A 46 -26.31 5.38 8.53
N VAL A 47 -27.19 4.39 8.68
CA VAL A 47 -27.28 3.27 7.76
C VAL A 47 -27.72 3.82 6.41
N TRP A 48 -26.89 3.62 5.36
CA TRP A 48 -27.21 4.05 4.00
C TRP A 48 -27.78 2.90 3.16
N ALA A 49 -27.16 1.70 3.24
CA ALA A 49 -27.65 0.48 2.62
C ALA A 49 -27.28 -0.73 3.50
N THR A 50 -28.10 -1.79 3.49
CA THR A 50 -27.81 -3.02 4.23
C THR A 50 -28.34 -4.23 3.49
N THR A 51 -27.94 -5.42 3.90
CA THR A 51 -28.50 -6.69 3.41
C THR A 51 -30.05 -6.67 3.51
N PRO A 52 -30.81 -7.03 2.46
CA PRO A 52 -30.39 -7.81 1.29
C PRO A 52 -29.98 -6.99 0.05
N GLN A 53 -29.82 -5.67 0.16
CA GLN A 53 -29.39 -4.82 -0.98
C GLN A 53 -27.97 -5.18 -1.43
N LEU A 54 -27.11 -5.60 -0.49
CA LEU A 54 -25.74 -6.08 -0.71
C LEU A 54 -25.40 -7.18 0.30
N TYR A 55 -24.27 -7.87 0.07
CA TYR A 55 -23.74 -8.91 0.95
C TYR A 55 -22.23 -8.84 1.04
N ASN A 56 -21.65 -9.02 2.25
CA ASN A 56 -20.21 -9.03 2.51
C ASN A 56 -19.40 -8.10 1.60
N PRO A 57 -19.47 -6.78 1.76
CA PRO A 57 -18.76 -5.83 0.93
C PRO A 57 -17.25 -5.94 1.15
N THR A 58 -16.50 -6.16 0.09
CA THR A 58 -15.02 -6.19 0.16
C THR A 58 -14.43 -4.81 -0.10
N ASN A 59 -14.95 -4.10 -1.09
CA ASN A 59 -14.51 -2.76 -1.47
C ASN A 59 -15.65 -2.00 -2.14
N MET A 60 -15.58 -0.67 -2.20
CA MET A 60 -16.62 0.16 -2.80
C MET A 60 -16.05 1.43 -3.44
N ASP A 61 -16.76 1.96 -4.43
CA ASP A 61 -16.51 3.28 -5.00
C ASP A 61 -17.82 4.03 -5.22
N ILE A 62 -17.79 5.36 -5.18
CA ILE A 62 -18.97 6.19 -5.41
C ILE A 62 -18.73 7.06 -6.65
N ASP A 63 -19.50 6.81 -7.69
CA ASP A 63 -19.36 7.52 -8.95
C ASP A 63 -19.86 8.98 -8.90
N HIS A 64 -19.59 9.73 -9.96
CA HIS A 64 -19.95 11.16 -10.05
C HIS A 64 -21.46 11.45 -10.04
N LYS A 65 -22.30 10.41 -10.10
CA LYS A 65 -23.77 10.49 -9.98
C LYS A 65 -24.26 10.08 -8.60
N GLY A 66 -23.35 9.77 -7.66
CA GLY A 66 -23.67 9.36 -6.30
C GLY A 66 -24.12 7.91 -6.15
N ARG A 67 -23.91 7.06 -7.16
CA ARG A 67 -24.18 5.64 -7.08
C ARG A 67 -23.01 4.94 -6.41
N CYS A 68 -23.30 4.13 -5.41
CA CYS A 68 -22.30 3.32 -4.74
C CYS A 68 -22.18 1.96 -5.44
N TRP A 69 -20.98 1.64 -5.89
CA TRP A 69 -20.61 0.40 -6.53
C TRP A 69 -19.86 -0.47 -5.53
N VAL A 70 -20.34 -1.69 -5.33
CA VAL A 70 -19.84 -2.58 -4.29
C VAL A 70 -19.40 -3.90 -4.89
N THR A 71 -18.21 -4.35 -4.53
CA THR A 71 -17.75 -5.72 -4.74
C THR A 71 -18.19 -6.60 -3.59
N GLU A 72 -18.81 -7.73 -3.88
CA GLU A 72 -19.24 -8.70 -2.87
C GLU A 72 -18.26 -9.86 -2.75
N GLY A 73 -18.07 -10.38 -1.54
CA GLY A 73 -17.14 -11.45 -1.22
C GLY A 73 -17.79 -12.67 -0.54
N VAL A 74 -18.94 -13.11 -1.01
CA VAL A 74 -19.63 -14.32 -0.49
C VAL A 74 -18.80 -15.58 -0.69
N ASN A 75 -18.01 -15.64 -1.77
CA ASN A 75 -17.08 -16.73 -2.07
C ASN A 75 -15.69 -16.56 -1.45
N TYR A 76 -15.53 -15.68 -0.46
CA TYR A 76 -14.23 -15.40 0.14
C TYR A 76 -13.60 -16.64 0.80
N ARG A 77 -12.34 -16.94 0.49
CA ARG A 77 -11.49 -18.01 1.06
C ARG A 77 -12.21 -19.38 1.14
N GLY A 78 -12.42 -19.92 2.34
CA GLY A 78 -13.04 -21.22 2.60
C GLY A 78 -14.52 -21.33 2.19
N ARG A 79 -15.12 -20.26 1.73
CA ARG A 79 -16.51 -20.20 1.25
C ARG A 79 -16.64 -20.24 -0.28
N ASN A 80 -15.55 -20.47 -0.99
CA ASN A 80 -15.58 -20.58 -2.45
C ASN A 80 -16.59 -21.65 -2.91
N GLY A 81 -17.51 -21.27 -3.81
CA GLY A 81 -18.61 -22.12 -4.28
C GLY A 81 -19.93 -21.94 -3.51
N THR A 82 -19.98 -21.14 -2.44
CA THR A 82 -21.23 -20.76 -1.75
C THR A 82 -22.19 -20.09 -2.73
N ARG A 83 -21.67 -19.23 -3.59
CA ARG A 83 -22.41 -18.64 -4.71
C ARG A 83 -21.89 -19.21 -6.03
N PRO A 84 -22.52 -20.26 -6.60
CA PRO A 84 -21.99 -21.01 -7.75
C PRO A 84 -21.88 -20.19 -9.04
N LYS A 85 -22.65 -19.10 -9.17
CA LYS A 85 -22.59 -18.17 -10.30
C LYS A 85 -21.43 -17.17 -10.19
N GLY A 86 -20.70 -17.16 -9.09
CA GLY A 86 -19.68 -16.17 -8.75
C GLY A 86 -20.23 -15.01 -7.96
N ASP A 87 -19.34 -14.17 -7.44
CA ASP A 87 -19.72 -12.96 -6.71
C ASP A 87 -20.21 -11.86 -7.65
N ARG A 88 -20.84 -10.84 -7.08
CA ARG A 88 -21.48 -9.77 -7.85
C ARG A 88 -20.75 -8.45 -7.68
N ILE A 89 -20.91 -7.61 -8.69
CA ILE A 89 -20.73 -6.17 -8.54
C ILE A 89 -22.14 -5.58 -8.50
N VAL A 90 -22.45 -4.88 -7.43
CA VAL A 90 -23.78 -4.34 -7.15
C VAL A 90 -23.76 -2.82 -7.27
N VAL A 91 -24.76 -2.25 -7.89
CA VAL A 91 -25.00 -0.80 -7.94
C VAL A 91 -26.13 -0.43 -7.00
N LEU A 92 -25.82 0.42 -6.05
CA LEU A 92 -26.74 0.93 -5.03
C LEU A 92 -27.04 2.40 -5.30
N GLN A 93 -28.31 2.82 -5.19
CA GLN A 93 -28.72 4.19 -5.46
C GLN A 93 -29.75 4.66 -4.41
N ASP A 94 -29.64 5.95 -4.07
CA ASP A 94 -30.70 6.76 -3.46
C ASP A 94 -31.40 7.50 -4.60
N THR A 95 -32.54 6.99 -5.06
CA THR A 95 -33.26 7.54 -6.22
C THR A 95 -34.22 8.65 -5.84
N ASN A 96 -34.65 8.67 -4.57
CA ASN A 96 -35.61 9.66 -4.05
C ASN A 96 -34.95 10.86 -3.37
N GLY A 97 -33.63 10.79 -3.06
CA GLY A 97 -32.84 11.86 -2.46
C GLY A 97 -33.05 12.03 -0.95
N ASP A 98 -33.54 11.01 -0.26
CA ASP A 98 -33.78 11.04 1.20
C ASP A 98 -32.50 10.71 2.01
N GLY A 99 -31.45 10.26 1.35
CA GLY A 99 -30.18 9.93 1.95
C GLY A 99 -30.04 8.47 2.39
N GLN A 100 -30.91 7.60 1.90
CA GLN A 100 -30.83 6.15 2.05
C GLN A 100 -30.94 5.48 0.68
N CYS A 101 -30.31 4.32 0.55
CA CYS A 101 -30.41 3.53 -0.67
C CYS A 101 -31.80 2.88 -0.79
N ASP A 102 -32.49 3.15 -1.87
CA ASP A 102 -33.81 2.57 -2.19
C ASP A 102 -33.78 1.66 -3.43
N SER A 103 -32.65 1.59 -4.14
CA SER A 103 -32.50 0.77 -5.34
C SER A 103 -31.17 -0.01 -5.32
N SER A 104 -31.24 -1.28 -5.64
CA SER A 104 -30.09 -2.19 -5.76
C SER A 104 -30.26 -3.12 -6.95
N HIS A 105 -29.22 -3.21 -7.79
CA HIS A 105 -29.20 -4.19 -8.88
C HIS A 105 -27.77 -4.71 -9.14
N THR A 106 -27.69 -5.85 -9.81
CA THR A 106 -26.41 -6.45 -10.19
C THR A 106 -25.94 -5.85 -11.51
N PHE A 107 -24.74 -5.23 -11.51
CA PHE A 107 -24.07 -4.82 -12.73
C PHE A 107 -23.49 -6.03 -13.47
N VAL A 108 -22.69 -6.84 -12.83
CA VAL A 108 -22.09 -8.06 -13.37
C VAL A 108 -22.02 -9.15 -12.32
N GLN A 109 -22.28 -10.38 -12.76
CA GLN A 109 -22.05 -11.61 -12.01
C GLN A 109 -21.53 -12.67 -12.96
N GLU A 110 -20.33 -13.16 -12.72
CA GLU A 110 -19.72 -14.24 -13.51
C GLU A 110 -18.94 -15.19 -12.64
N LYS A 111 -18.87 -16.48 -13.03
CA LYS A 111 -18.26 -17.55 -12.25
C LYS A 111 -16.80 -17.28 -11.88
N GLY A 112 -16.10 -16.43 -12.66
CA GLY A 112 -14.71 -16.02 -12.39
C GLY A 112 -14.56 -15.00 -11.30
N LEU A 113 -15.63 -14.34 -10.84
CA LEU A 113 -15.60 -13.39 -9.74
C LEU A 113 -15.66 -14.13 -8.41
N ILE A 114 -14.54 -14.12 -7.67
CA ILE A 114 -14.38 -14.80 -6.39
C ILE A 114 -13.82 -13.77 -5.41
N ALA A 115 -14.70 -13.12 -4.66
CA ALA A 115 -14.37 -12.05 -3.74
C ALA A 115 -13.40 -11.01 -4.34
N PRO A 116 -13.80 -10.23 -5.35
CA PRO A 116 -12.96 -9.15 -5.87
C PRO A 116 -12.61 -8.16 -4.75
N MET A 117 -11.33 -7.75 -4.67
CA MET A 117 -10.78 -7.02 -3.53
C MET A 117 -10.56 -5.53 -3.83
N GLY A 118 -11.01 -5.04 -4.97
CA GLY A 118 -10.89 -3.63 -5.34
C GLY A 118 -11.79 -3.26 -6.48
N ILE A 119 -12.34 -2.04 -6.45
CA ILE A 119 -13.18 -1.46 -7.49
C ILE A 119 -12.85 0.02 -7.68
N ALA A 120 -12.84 0.49 -8.93
CA ALA A 120 -12.83 1.91 -9.25
C ALA A 120 -13.72 2.18 -10.46
N VAL A 121 -14.53 3.22 -10.38
CA VAL A 121 -15.54 3.55 -11.39
C VAL A 121 -15.25 4.91 -12.02
N PHE A 122 -15.01 4.89 -13.33
CA PHE A 122 -14.70 6.09 -14.12
C PHE A 122 -15.73 6.25 -15.23
N ASP A 123 -16.80 6.98 -14.92
CA ASP A 123 -17.97 7.20 -15.79
C ASP A 123 -18.67 5.87 -16.15
N ASN A 124 -18.38 5.29 -17.29
CA ASN A 124 -18.95 4.00 -17.74
C ASN A 124 -17.92 2.87 -17.77
N VAL A 125 -16.76 3.04 -17.18
CA VAL A 125 -15.73 2.01 -17.07
C VAL A 125 -15.53 1.62 -15.61
N VAL A 126 -15.66 0.33 -15.33
CA VAL A 126 -15.51 -0.26 -14.00
C VAL A 126 -14.27 -1.15 -14.00
N TYR A 127 -13.28 -0.79 -13.20
CA TYR A 127 -12.08 -1.61 -13.00
C TYR A 127 -12.26 -2.49 -11.76
N LEU A 128 -11.83 -3.74 -11.87
CA LEU A 128 -11.90 -4.73 -10.79
C LEU A 128 -10.55 -5.39 -10.56
N SER A 129 -10.17 -5.47 -9.29
CA SER A 129 -9.07 -6.30 -8.81
C SER A 129 -9.59 -7.70 -8.50
N GLN A 130 -9.47 -8.61 -9.46
CA GLN A 130 -9.86 -10.01 -9.34
C GLN A 130 -8.67 -10.91 -9.71
N PRO A 131 -7.84 -11.35 -8.75
CA PRO A 131 -6.73 -12.24 -9.10
C PRO A 131 -7.20 -13.48 -9.91
N PRO A 132 -6.48 -13.87 -10.99
CA PRO A 132 -5.16 -13.39 -11.41
C PRO A 132 -5.16 -12.11 -12.22
N ASP A 133 -6.31 -11.45 -12.43
CA ASP A 133 -6.51 -10.40 -13.40
C ASP A 133 -6.90 -9.06 -12.75
N LEU A 134 -6.41 -7.98 -13.34
CA LEU A 134 -7.01 -6.66 -13.25
C LEU A 134 -7.91 -6.50 -14.49
N ILE A 135 -9.20 -6.33 -14.28
CA ILE A 135 -10.22 -6.36 -15.33
C ILE A 135 -10.86 -4.97 -15.46
N ALA A 136 -11.19 -4.58 -16.69
CA ALA A 136 -12.06 -3.44 -16.96
C ALA A 136 -13.34 -3.89 -17.68
N TYR A 137 -14.48 -3.46 -17.18
CA TYR A 137 -15.78 -3.58 -17.83
C TYR A 137 -16.22 -2.21 -18.34
N THR A 138 -16.59 -2.10 -19.60
CA THR A 138 -17.15 -0.86 -20.17
C THR A 138 -18.61 -1.06 -20.47
N ASP A 139 -19.48 -0.38 -19.74
CA ASP A 139 -20.92 -0.28 -19.99
C ASP A 139 -21.17 0.67 -21.16
N VAL A 140 -21.24 0.13 -22.38
CA VAL A 140 -21.29 0.90 -23.63
C VAL A 140 -22.63 1.60 -23.80
N ASN A 141 -23.73 0.92 -23.47
CA ASN A 141 -25.09 1.46 -23.59
C ASN A 141 -25.57 2.24 -22.36
N ARG A 142 -24.74 2.25 -21.27
CA ARG A 142 -24.95 3.00 -20.02
C ARG A 142 -26.24 2.63 -19.27
N ASN A 143 -26.63 1.37 -19.36
CA ASN A 143 -27.83 0.85 -18.69
C ASN A 143 -27.53 0.28 -17.28
N LEU A 144 -26.26 0.27 -16.86
CA LEU A 144 -25.76 -0.23 -15.58
C LEU A 144 -25.92 -1.76 -15.41
N ILE A 145 -25.99 -2.48 -16.51
CA ILE A 145 -26.02 -3.96 -16.56
C ILE A 145 -24.99 -4.40 -17.61
N PHE A 146 -24.08 -5.28 -17.23
CA PHE A 146 -23.10 -5.81 -18.16
C PHE A 146 -23.73 -6.85 -19.09
N GLU A 147 -23.75 -6.55 -20.38
CA GLU A 147 -24.30 -7.38 -21.46
C GLU A 147 -23.16 -7.77 -22.41
N PRO A 148 -22.65 -9.01 -22.37
CA PRO A 148 -21.45 -9.43 -23.14
C PRO A 148 -21.50 -9.16 -24.63
N GLU A 149 -22.72 -9.10 -25.23
CA GLU A 149 -22.92 -8.86 -26.65
C GLU A 149 -22.82 -7.36 -27.03
N ILE A 150 -22.90 -6.47 -26.04
CA ILE A 150 -22.94 -5.00 -26.24
C ILE A 150 -21.71 -4.37 -25.59
N ASP A 151 -21.39 -4.79 -24.39
CA ASP A 151 -20.39 -4.22 -23.52
C ASP A 151 -19.02 -4.87 -23.70
N LYS A 152 -17.99 -4.25 -23.12
CA LYS A 152 -16.62 -4.75 -23.24
C LYS A 152 -16.11 -5.24 -21.91
N ARG A 153 -15.47 -6.41 -21.92
CA ARG A 153 -14.66 -6.94 -20.84
C ARG A 153 -13.21 -7.07 -21.31
N GLU A 154 -12.30 -6.41 -20.64
CA GLU A 154 -10.89 -6.41 -21.01
C GLU A 154 -10.03 -6.79 -19.79
N VAL A 155 -9.06 -7.68 -19.98
CA VAL A 155 -8.00 -7.93 -18.99
C VAL A 155 -6.90 -6.88 -19.22
N ILE A 156 -6.74 -6.00 -18.25
CA ILE A 156 -5.76 -4.91 -18.29
C ILE A 156 -4.36 -5.45 -17.99
N LEU A 157 -4.23 -6.19 -16.88
CA LEU A 157 -3.02 -6.89 -16.49
C LEU A 157 -3.40 -8.28 -15.98
N THR A 158 -2.50 -9.25 -16.12
CA THR A 158 -2.65 -10.62 -15.61
C THR A 158 -1.34 -11.15 -15.04
N GLY A 159 -1.40 -12.10 -14.10
CA GLY A 159 -0.21 -12.72 -13.49
C GLY A 159 -0.09 -12.54 -11.99
N PHE A 160 -1.19 -12.11 -11.33
CA PHE A 160 -1.30 -12.02 -9.88
C PHE A 160 -1.73 -13.36 -9.27
N ASN A 161 -1.44 -13.59 -7.99
CA ASN A 161 -1.69 -14.88 -7.35
C ASN A 161 -3.19 -15.14 -7.11
N ALA A 162 -3.76 -16.13 -7.78
CA ALA A 162 -5.18 -16.50 -7.63
C ALA A 162 -5.45 -17.53 -6.52
N ILE A 163 -4.42 -18.15 -5.93
CA ILE A 163 -4.59 -19.20 -4.91
C ILE A 163 -4.85 -18.58 -3.54
N ASN A 164 -4.13 -17.51 -3.23
CA ASN A 164 -4.26 -16.79 -1.97
C ASN A 164 -4.66 -15.34 -2.27
N HIS A 165 -5.86 -15.16 -2.78
CA HIS A 165 -6.34 -13.91 -3.35
C HIS A 165 -6.37 -12.74 -2.36
N ASP A 166 -6.56 -13.00 -1.08
CA ASP A 166 -6.56 -12.01 0.00
C ASP A 166 -5.15 -11.48 0.37
N HIS A 167 -4.10 -12.04 -0.21
CA HIS A 167 -2.72 -11.56 -0.15
C HIS A 167 -2.19 -11.21 -1.54
N SER A 168 -3.06 -10.97 -2.50
CA SER A 168 -2.74 -10.69 -3.89
C SER A 168 -3.17 -9.28 -4.31
N LEU A 169 -3.81 -9.16 -5.46
CA LEU A 169 -4.25 -7.90 -6.02
C LEU A 169 -5.41 -7.31 -5.20
N HIS A 170 -5.24 -6.07 -4.76
CA HIS A 170 -6.19 -5.34 -3.92
C HIS A 170 -6.70 -4.08 -4.60
N SER A 171 -7.04 -3.06 -3.81
CA SER A 171 -7.72 -1.84 -4.24
C SER A 171 -7.09 -1.13 -5.42
N LEU A 172 -7.91 -0.37 -6.14
CA LEU A 172 -7.52 0.47 -7.24
C LEU A 172 -8.08 1.88 -7.04
N THR A 173 -7.26 2.91 -7.26
CA THR A 173 -7.68 4.32 -7.19
C THR A 173 -6.95 5.16 -8.23
N ALA A 174 -7.49 6.35 -8.54
CA ALA A 174 -6.81 7.30 -9.39
C ALA A 174 -5.91 8.25 -8.60
N GLY A 175 -4.76 8.61 -9.18
CA GLY A 175 -3.89 9.67 -8.68
C GLY A 175 -4.22 11.03 -9.29
N PRO A 176 -3.75 12.12 -8.65
CA PRO A 176 -3.93 13.48 -9.17
C PRO A 176 -3.13 13.73 -10.46
N ASP A 177 -2.15 12.90 -10.75
CA ASP A 177 -1.33 12.90 -11.97
C ASP A 177 -2.01 12.24 -13.18
N GLY A 178 -3.24 11.73 -12.99
CA GLY A 178 -3.99 11.02 -14.03
C GLY A 178 -3.57 9.58 -14.24
N LYS A 179 -2.73 9.03 -13.38
CA LYS A 179 -2.37 7.61 -13.34
C LYS A 179 -3.33 6.82 -12.45
N MET A 180 -3.33 5.50 -12.63
CA MET A 180 -4.02 4.57 -11.75
C MET A 180 -3.04 3.89 -10.82
N TYR A 181 -3.49 3.63 -9.59
CA TYR A 181 -2.69 3.04 -8.52
C TYR A 181 -3.40 1.83 -7.94
N PHE A 182 -2.66 0.75 -7.70
CA PHE A 182 -3.16 -0.43 -7.01
C PHE A 182 -2.11 -1.05 -6.10
N ASN A 183 -2.57 -1.85 -5.13
CA ASN A 183 -1.71 -2.62 -4.24
C ASN A 183 -1.79 -4.11 -4.55
N ASN A 184 -0.71 -4.82 -4.22
CA ASN A 184 -0.67 -6.27 -4.18
C ASN A 184 0.02 -6.73 -2.89
N GLY A 185 -0.54 -7.72 -2.23
CA GLY A 185 0.06 -8.35 -1.06
C GLY A 185 1.28 -9.21 -1.39
N ASN A 186 1.74 -9.99 -0.40
CA ASN A 186 3.04 -10.68 -0.45
C ASN A 186 3.02 -12.05 -1.13
N CYS A 187 1.99 -12.39 -1.89
CA CYS A 187 1.88 -13.68 -2.59
C CYS A 187 2.68 -13.78 -3.89
N GLY A 188 3.38 -12.72 -4.27
CA GLY A 188 4.12 -12.67 -5.51
C GLY A 188 3.26 -12.39 -6.75
N ALA A 189 3.92 -11.92 -7.80
CA ALA A 189 3.31 -11.73 -9.12
C ALA A 189 4.38 -11.82 -10.22
N VAL A 190 3.97 -12.22 -11.40
CA VAL A 190 4.75 -12.06 -12.63
C VAL A 190 3.80 -11.55 -13.69
N PHE A 191 3.97 -10.31 -14.09
CA PHE A 191 3.11 -9.69 -15.07
C PHE A 191 3.89 -8.84 -16.07
N THR A 192 3.36 -8.73 -17.27
CA THR A 192 3.92 -7.86 -18.32
C THR A 192 2.94 -6.73 -18.57
N ASP A 193 3.42 -5.48 -18.52
CA ASP A 193 2.61 -4.32 -18.84
C ASP A 193 2.37 -4.20 -20.35
N LYS A 194 1.44 -3.34 -20.74
CA LYS A 194 1.15 -3.13 -22.16
C LYS A 194 2.24 -2.35 -22.92
N SER A 195 3.27 -1.86 -22.22
CA SER A 195 4.52 -1.34 -22.82
C SER A 195 5.53 -2.45 -23.11
N GLY A 196 5.28 -3.69 -22.69
CA GLY A 196 6.15 -4.85 -22.89
C GLY A 196 7.19 -5.08 -21.79
N LYS A 197 7.14 -4.34 -20.66
CA LYS A 197 8.02 -4.57 -19.52
C LYS A 197 7.47 -5.67 -18.63
N THR A 198 8.28 -6.68 -18.30
CA THR A 198 7.91 -7.75 -17.38
C THR A 198 8.44 -7.48 -15.98
N PHE A 199 7.57 -7.57 -14.97
CA PHE A 199 7.89 -7.39 -13.57
C PHE A 199 7.89 -8.73 -12.83
N TYR A 200 8.95 -8.97 -12.05
CA TYR A 200 9.15 -10.16 -11.24
C TYR A 200 9.10 -9.79 -9.76
N MET A 201 7.95 -10.01 -9.13
CA MET A 201 7.70 -9.67 -7.74
C MET A 201 7.93 -10.90 -6.87
N GLY A 202 9.18 -11.14 -6.47
CA GLY A 202 9.55 -12.28 -5.64
C GLY A 202 9.14 -12.15 -4.19
N GLY A 203 8.89 -13.28 -3.53
CA GLY A 203 8.56 -13.35 -2.10
C GLY A 203 8.50 -14.78 -1.62
N THR A 204 8.44 -14.99 -0.30
CA THR A 204 8.43 -16.34 0.32
C THR A 204 7.15 -16.64 1.08
N TYR A 205 6.04 -16.00 0.76
CA TYR A 205 4.77 -16.33 1.38
C TYR A 205 4.22 -17.66 0.85
N GLY A 206 3.80 -18.56 1.74
CA GLY A 206 3.23 -19.85 1.34
C GLY A 206 1.84 -19.68 0.72
N GLY A 207 1.52 -20.56 -0.25
CA GLY A 207 0.24 -20.52 -0.98
C GLY A 207 0.41 -20.50 -2.49
N SER A 208 1.65 -20.40 -2.97
CA SER A 208 1.99 -20.67 -4.35
C SER A 208 2.21 -22.18 -4.50
N GLY A 209 1.35 -22.84 -5.22
CA GLY A 209 1.57 -24.23 -5.62
C GLY A 209 2.63 -24.34 -6.72
N PRO A 210 3.16 -25.56 -6.98
CA PRO A 210 4.17 -25.79 -8.01
C PRO A 210 3.71 -25.43 -9.44
N ASN A 211 2.44 -25.20 -9.64
CA ASN A 211 1.83 -24.85 -10.93
C ASN A 211 1.54 -23.34 -11.07
N TRP A 212 1.93 -22.51 -10.08
CA TRP A 212 1.74 -21.09 -10.17
C TRP A 212 2.82 -20.44 -11.04
N PRO A 213 2.48 -19.67 -12.11
CA PRO A 213 3.48 -19.06 -13.00
C PRO A 213 4.44 -18.11 -12.25
N ALA A 214 3.95 -17.51 -11.20
CA ALA A 214 4.71 -16.70 -10.27
C ALA A 214 5.28 -17.54 -9.12
N ASP A 215 5.93 -18.67 -9.41
CA ASP A 215 6.76 -19.33 -8.41
C ASP A 215 7.72 -18.28 -7.82
N HIS A 216 7.29 -17.71 -6.69
CA HIS A 216 7.95 -16.56 -6.09
C HIS A 216 9.37 -16.88 -5.65
N LEU A 217 9.70 -18.13 -5.33
CA LEU A 217 11.07 -18.55 -5.03
C LEU A 217 11.96 -18.48 -6.27
N LYS A 218 11.46 -18.86 -7.44
CA LYS A 218 12.20 -18.75 -8.70
C LYS A 218 12.36 -17.32 -9.18
N ASN A 219 11.48 -16.43 -8.77
CA ASN A 219 11.49 -15.03 -9.16
C ASN A 219 12.13 -14.11 -8.12
N SER A 220 12.46 -14.62 -6.92
CA SER A 220 13.17 -13.86 -5.91
C SER A 220 14.56 -13.43 -6.39
N GLY A 221 14.89 -12.16 -6.24
CA GLY A 221 16.15 -11.57 -6.67
C GLY A 221 16.30 -11.39 -8.18
N ARG A 222 15.25 -11.69 -8.97
CA ARG A 222 15.27 -11.53 -10.42
C ARG A 222 15.06 -10.06 -10.80
N GLU A 223 15.88 -9.57 -11.73
CA GLU A 223 15.74 -8.22 -12.28
C GLU A 223 14.52 -8.15 -13.22
N SER A 224 13.70 -7.12 -13.01
CA SER A 224 12.52 -6.80 -13.82
C SER A 224 12.88 -6.03 -15.08
N GLY A 225 11.93 -5.88 -16.02
CA GLY A 225 12.11 -5.19 -17.29
C GLY A 225 12.45 -3.70 -17.20
N ASP A 226 12.34 -3.10 -16.02
CA ASP A 226 12.80 -1.75 -15.69
C ASP A 226 14.24 -1.74 -15.15
N GLY A 227 14.89 -2.90 -15.08
CA GLY A 227 16.25 -3.09 -14.62
C GLY A 227 16.40 -3.12 -13.10
N HIS A 228 15.34 -3.22 -12.30
CA HIS A 228 15.40 -3.27 -10.84
C HIS A 228 14.93 -4.62 -10.30
N VAL A 229 15.42 -4.96 -9.10
CA VAL A 229 14.93 -6.10 -8.33
C VAL A 229 13.86 -5.60 -7.36
N TRP A 230 12.67 -6.16 -7.46
CA TRP A 230 11.53 -5.83 -6.63
C TRP A 230 11.12 -7.00 -5.75
N THR A 231 10.56 -6.70 -4.59
CA THR A 231 10.04 -7.69 -3.67
C THR A 231 8.53 -7.64 -3.62
N SER A 232 7.90 -8.77 -3.32
CA SER A 232 6.46 -8.91 -3.18
C SER A 232 5.91 -8.04 -2.04
N GLY A 233 4.61 -7.80 -2.06
CA GLY A 233 3.99 -6.73 -1.31
C GLY A 233 4.39 -5.39 -1.90
N PHE A 234 3.59 -4.86 -2.82
CA PHE A 234 3.99 -3.69 -3.61
C PHE A 234 2.81 -2.82 -4.01
N ALA A 235 3.10 -1.56 -4.24
CA ALA A 235 2.18 -0.61 -4.85
C ALA A 235 2.68 -0.18 -6.24
N VAL A 236 1.75 -0.04 -7.15
CA VAL A 236 1.97 0.28 -8.57
C VAL A 236 1.27 1.56 -8.95
N ARG A 237 1.86 2.33 -9.86
CA ARG A 237 1.13 3.27 -10.71
C ARG A 237 1.30 2.90 -12.17
N MET A 238 0.29 3.19 -12.98
CA MET A 238 0.27 2.87 -14.42
C MET A 238 -0.64 3.82 -15.18
N ASP A 239 -0.53 3.83 -16.50
CA ASP A 239 -1.57 4.42 -17.32
C ASP A 239 -2.87 3.59 -17.26
N PRO A 240 -4.05 4.21 -17.45
CA PRO A 240 -5.32 3.51 -17.33
C PRO A 240 -5.48 2.28 -18.25
N ASP A 241 -4.74 2.23 -19.33
CA ASP A 241 -4.73 1.09 -20.26
C ASP A 241 -3.83 -0.07 -19.83
N GLY A 242 -3.08 0.06 -18.73
CA GLY A 242 -2.13 -0.93 -18.23
C GLY A 242 -0.72 -0.80 -18.78
N SER A 243 -0.42 0.28 -19.50
CA SER A 243 0.93 0.60 -19.96
C SER A 243 1.72 1.43 -18.92
N ASN A 244 3.03 1.59 -19.15
CA ASN A 244 3.92 2.43 -18.35
C ASN A 244 3.84 2.16 -16.84
N VAL A 245 3.85 0.88 -16.47
CA VAL A 245 3.87 0.45 -15.08
C VAL A 245 5.17 0.87 -14.40
N GLU A 246 5.03 1.41 -13.20
CA GLU A 246 6.12 1.77 -12.28
C GLU A 246 5.79 1.24 -10.88
N ILE A 247 6.78 0.67 -10.21
CA ILE A 247 6.65 0.25 -8.81
C ILE A 247 6.86 1.48 -7.93
N VAL A 248 5.86 1.84 -7.14
CA VAL A 248 5.90 3.01 -6.25
C VAL A 248 6.52 2.67 -4.90
N SER A 249 6.12 1.55 -4.31
CA SER A 249 6.73 1.02 -3.08
C SER A 249 6.69 -0.50 -3.09
N HIS A 250 7.57 -1.14 -2.31
CA HIS A 250 7.64 -2.59 -2.28
C HIS A 250 8.10 -3.13 -0.92
N GLY A 251 8.20 -4.45 -0.77
CA GLY A 251 8.61 -5.09 0.47
C GLY A 251 7.57 -4.93 1.59
N LEU A 252 6.30 -4.78 1.22
CA LEU A 252 5.14 -4.79 2.10
C LEU A 252 4.76 -6.21 2.47
N ARG A 253 3.93 -6.40 3.50
CA ARG A 253 3.36 -7.72 3.79
C ARG A 253 2.02 -7.90 3.09
N ASN A 254 1.01 -7.16 3.50
CA ASN A 254 -0.33 -7.23 2.92
C ASN A 254 -1.01 -5.87 3.02
N SER A 255 -0.49 -4.91 2.28
CA SER A 255 -1.13 -3.61 2.11
C SER A 255 -2.43 -3.79 1.35
N TYR A 256 -3.54 -3.45 2.01
CA TYR A 256 -4.87 -3.62 1.40
C TYR A 256 -5.19 -2.45 0.47
N GLU A 257 -4.95 -1.23 0.91
CA GLU A 257 -5.29 -0.05 0.13
C GLU A 257 -4.28 1.07 0.28
N GLN A 258 -4.29 1.99 -0.69
CA GLN A 258 -3.56 3.25 -0.68
C GLN A 258 -4.48 4.40 -1.07
N THR A 259 -4.12 5.59 -0.62
CA THR A 259 -4.76 6.84 -1.02
C THR A 259 -3.72 7.90 -1.36
N LEU A 260 -4.08 8.83 -2.24
CA LEU A 260 -3.20 9.92 -2.65
C LEU A 260 -3.84 11.27 -2.30
N THR A 261 -3.01 12.18 -1.78
CA THR A 261 -3.39 13.58 -1.65
C THR A 261 -3.34 14.30 -3.00
N SER A 262 -4.00 15.43 -3.10
CA SER A 262 -3.91 16.28 -4.30
C SER A 262 -2.50 16.85 -4.53
N PHE A 263 -1.60 16.82 -3.54
CA PHE A 263 -0.18 17.11 -3.72
C PHE A 263 0.60 15.91 -4.27
N GLY A 264 -0.01 14.71 -4.33
CA GLY A 264 0.61 13.48 -4.80
C GLY A 264 1.36 12.70 -3.72
N ASP A 265 1.15 13.01 -2.44
CA ASP A 265 1.65 12.19 -1.34
C ASP A 265 0.79 10.95 -1.20
N MET A 266 1.42 9.78 -1.14
CA MET A 266 0.74 8.51 -1.02
C MET A 266 0.82 7.98 0.41
N PHE A 267 -0.33 7.61 0.97
CA PHE A 267 -0.43 6.91 2.25
C PHE A 267 -1.00 5.51 2.02
N GLN A 268 -0.56 4.57 2.82
CA GLN A 268 -0.99 3.18 2.78
C GLN A 268 -1.05 2.60 4.18
N ASN A 269 -1.86 1.57 4.34
CA ASN A 269 -1.81 0.73 5.53
C ASN A 269 -1.22 -0.64 5.19
N ASP A 270 -0.76 -1.37 6.21
CA ASP A 270 -0.21 -2.70 6.01
C ASP A 270 -0.45 -3.62 7.21
N ASN A 271 -0.87 -4.83 6.91
CA ASN A 271 -1.17 -5.85 7.89
C ASN A 271 0.07 -6.66 8.27
N ASP A 272 0.38 -6.71 9.57
CA ASP A 272 1.35 -7.65 10.13
C ASP A 272 0.81 -8.27 11.43
N ASP A 273 -0.24 -9.06 11.28
CA ASP A 273 -0.86 -9.75 12.39
C ASP A 273 0.13 -10.73 13.07
N PRO A 274 0.27 -10.73 14.36
CA PRO A 274 -0.33 -9.88 15.38
C PRO A 274 0.62 -8.80 15.95
N ARG A 275 1.51 -8.19 15.18
CA ARG A 275 2.66 -7.49 15.78
C ARG A 275 2.96 -6.07 15.36
N ALA A 276 2.80 -5.74 14.09
CA ALA A 276 3.33 -4.48 13.56
C ALA A 276 2.51 -3.93 12.39
N CYS A 277 1.18 -4.06 12.48
CA CYS A 277 0.26 -3.35 11.59
C CYS A 277 0.53 -1.85 11.65
N ARG A 278 0.35 -1.16 10.54
CA ARG A 278 0.78 0.22 10.41
C ARG A 278 -0.01 1.02 9.40
N THR A 279 0.06 2.33 9.56
CA THR A 279 -0.28 3.33 8.54
C THR A 279 0.97 4.13 8.25
N SER A 280 1.37 4.27 6.99
CA SER A 280 2.64 4.89 6.61
C SER A 280 2.52 5.77 5.37
N TYR A 281 3.43 6.75 5.28
CA TYR A 281 3.74 7.45 4.04
C TYR A 281 4.56 6.53 3.14
N ALA A 282 4.12 6.34 1.90
CA ALA A 282 4.83 5.54 0.93
C ALA A 282 5.89 6.40 0.21
N LEU A 283 7.15 6.22 0.58
CA LEU A 283 8.27 6.83 -0.12
C LEU A 283 8.39 6.21 -1.52
N GLU A 284 8.41 7.03 -2.56
CA GLU A 284 8.52 6.54 -3.94
C GLU A 284 9.80 5.68 -4.12
N PHE A 285 9.62 4.47 -4.70
CA PHE A 285 10.62 3.40 -4.81
C PHE A 285 11.07 2.79 -3.48
N GLY A 286 10.48 3.20 -2.35
CA GLY A 286 10.87 2.75 -1.02
C GLY A 286 10.52 1.30 -0.74
N CYS A 287 11.36 0.63 0.05
CA CYS A 287 11.13 -0.71 0.56
C CYS A 287 10.62 -0.64 1.99
N ALA A 288 9.49 -1.30 2.28
CA ALA A 288 8.95 -1.36 3.64
C ALA A 288 9.72 -2.34 4.56
N GLY A 289 10.53 -3.25 3.99
CA GLY A 289 11.45 -4.09 4.73
C GLY A 289 10.88 -5.42 5.22
N TYR A 290 9.69 -5.84 4.79
CA TYR A 290 9.14 -7.15 5.19
C TYR A 290 9.98 -8.33 4.64
N PHE A 291 10.56 -8.18 3.45
CA PHE A 291 11.49 -9.13 2.85
C PHE A 291 12.94 -8.64 2.91
N THR A 292 13.90 -9.56 2.79
CA THR A 292 15.30 -9.22 2.44
C THR A 292 15.34 -8.63 1.02
N ARG A 293 16.41 -7.89 0.69
CA ARG A 293 16.55 -7.23 -0.63
C ARG A 293 16.48 -8.20 -1.81
N ASP A 294 16.94 -9.45 -1.60
CA ASP A 294 16.85 -10.54 -2.58
C ASP A 294 15.50 -11.27 -2.58
N ALA A 295 14.57 -10.85 -1.73
CA ALA A 295 13.26 -11.47 -1.52
C ALA A 295 13.30 -12.93 -1.04
N MET A 296 14.48 -13.48 -0.70
CA MET A 296 14.63 -14.89 -0.31
C MET A 296 14.12 -15.19 1.09
N GLN A 297 14.08 -14.19 1.98
CA GLN A 297 13.70 -14.36 3.37
C GLN A 297 12.73 -13.27 3.82
N ARG A 298 11.73 -13.66 4.59
CA ARG A 298 10.71 -12.76 5.14
C ARG A 298 10.86 -12.60 6.64
N ASN A 299 10.30 -11.55 7.19
CA ASN A 299 10.15 -11.21 8.60
C ASN A 299 11.39 -11.62 9.47
N LYS A 300 11.18 -12.31 10.58
CA LYS A 300 12.17 -12.69 11.60
C LYS A 300 13.21 -13.74 11.19
N ALA A 301 13.17 -14.24 9.96
CA ALA A 301 14.06 -15.33 9.52
C ALA A 301 15.56 -14.95 9.63
N VAL A 302 15.89 -13.66 9.49
CA VAL A 302 17.28 -13.18 9.51
C VAL A 302 17.44 -12.04 10.52
N ARG A 303 17.67 -12.40 11.77
CA ARG A 303 17.89 -11.45 12.85
C ARG A 303 19.38 -11.09 12.95
N ARG A 304 19.68 -9.78 13.03
CA ARG A 304 21.03 -9.32 13.31
C ARG A 304 21.29 -9.13 14.82
N PRO A 305 22.57 -9.12 15.26
CA PRO A 305 22.90 -8.93 16.66
C PRO A 305 22.30 -7.65 17.24
N GLY A 306 21.66 -7.74 18.40
CA GLY A 306 21.06 -6.61 19.10
C GLY A 306 19.70 -6.14 18.59
N GLN A 307 19.19 -6.68 17.47
CA GLN A 307 17.91 -6.28 16.91
C GLN A 307 16.75 -6.78 17.77
N SER A 308 15.78 -5.91 18.03
CA SER A 308 14.53 -6.27 18.71
C SER A 308 13.66 -7.18 17.84
N TYR A 309 12.71 -7.89 18.47
CA TYR A 309 11.83 -8.78 17.71
C TYR A 309 10.84 -8.01 16.81
N SER A 310 10.38 -6.86 17.25
CA SER A 310 9.51 -5.98 16.44
C SER A 310 10.26 -5.38 15.25
N SER A 311 11.49 -4.87 15.48
CA SER A 311 12.31 -4.32 14.40
C SER A 311 12.65 -5.36 13.33
N VAL A 312 12.88 -6.64 13.72
CA VAL A 312 13.26 -7.68 12.78
C VAL A 312 12.12 -8.09 11.85
N HIS A 313 10.86 -7.89 12.27
CA HIS A 313 9.71 -8.17 11.41
C HIS A 313 9.75 -7.39 10.10
N TRP A 314 10.19 -6.13 10.16
CA TRP A 314 10.21 -5.21 9.02
C TRP A 314 11.59 -4.64 8.72
N ARG A 315 12.64 -5.08 9.40
CA ARG A 315 14.02 -4.57 9.21
C ARG A 315 14.12 -3.05 9.27
N GLN A 316 13.30 -2.41 10.12
CA GLN A 316 13.20 -0.94 10.16
C GLN A 316 14.52 -0.24 10.49
N ASP A 317 15.46 -0.96 11.17
CA ASP A 317 16.79 -0.43 11.50
C ASP A 317 17.81 -0.63 10.37
N ASP A 318 17.43 -1.32 9.28
CA ASP A 318 18.35 -1.62 8.19
C ASP A 318 18.37 -0.48 7.16
N PRO A 319 19.49 -0.23 6.46
CA PRO A 319 19.52 0.70 5.32
C PRO A 319 18.68 0.13 4.17
N GLY A 320 18.12 1.03 3.36
CA GLY A 320 17.27 0.64 2.24
C GLY A 320 15.82 0.37 2.63
N THR A 321 15.41 0.66 3.86
CA THR A 321 14.01 0.58 4.29
C THR A 321 13.46 1.98 4.56
N MET A 322 12.24 2.27 4.09
CA MET A 322 11.55 3.54 4.36
C MET A 322 11.08 3.62 5.81
N ASP A 323 10.65 4.80 6.25
CA ASP A 323 10.07 5.01 7.57
C ASP A 323 8.81 4.17 7.78
N ALA A 324 8.63 3.68 9.00
CA ALA A 324 7.51 2.81 9.36
C ALA A 324 6.15 3.53 9.44
N GLY A 325 6.16 4.82 9.70
CA GLY A 325 4.96 5.56 10.06
C GLY A 325 4.43 5.21 11.45
N ASP A 326 3.12 5.18 11.62
CA ASP A 326 2.47 4.76 12.85
C ASP A 326 2.34 3.23 12.91
N VAL A 327 3.08 2.60 13.82
CA VAL A 327 3.07 1.14 14.08
C VAL A 327 2.28 0.88 15.35
N TYR A 328 1.11 0.25 15.24
CA TYR A 328 0.17 0.09 16.36
C TYR A 328 0.01 -1.36 16.85
N GLY A 329 0.79 -2.29 16.35
CA GLY A 329 0.82 -3.68 16.82
C GLY A 329 -0.13 -4.61 16.08
N GLY A 330 -0.92 -5.41 16.79
CA GLY A 330 -1.86 -6.33 16.17
C GLY A 330 -3.07 -5.64 15.56
N GLY A 331 -3.52 -6.13 14.40
CA GLY A 331 -4.64 -5.52 13.70
C GLY A 331 -4.99 -6.25 12.41
N SER A 332 -5.89 -5.64 11.65
CA SER A 332 -6.26 -6.04 10.29
C SER A 332 -6.70 -4.80 9.51
N PRO A 333 -5.76 -3.92 9.13
CA PRO A 333 -6.09 -2.74 8.34
C PRO A 333 -6.64 -3.12 6.97
N THR A 334 -7.59 -2.32 6.50
CA THR A 334 -8.33 -2.52 5.25
C THR A 334 -8.38 -1.23 4.44
N GLY A 335 -9.55 -0.62 4.17
CA GLY A 335 -9.69 0.60 3.40
C GLY A 335 -8.98 1.81 3.99
N ILE A 336 -8.54 2.73 3.11
CA ILE A 336 -7.89 3.98 3.50
C ILE A 336 -8.28 5.09 2.53
N THR A 337 -8.64 6.27 3.03
CA THR A 337 -8.97 7.43 2.20
C THR A 337 -8.46 8.74 2.78
N PHE A 338 -8.30 9.76 1.93
CA PHE A 338 -7.86 11.08 2.34
C PHE A 338 -8.96 12.12 2.06
N TYR A 339 -9.45 12.76 3.13
CA TYR A 339 -10.50 13.77 3.07
C TYR A 339 -9.91 15.17 2.90
N GLU A 340 -10.16 15.81 1.78
CA GLU A 340 -9.56 17.11 1.42
C GLU A 340 -10.56 18.27 1.43
N ASN A 341 -11.81 17.98 1.12
CA ASN A 341 -12.92 18.93 1.09
C ASN A 341 -14.25 18.18 1.09
N GLY A 342 -15.32 18.82 1.47
CA GLY A 342 -16.66 18.21 1.41
C GLY A 342 -17.57 18.66 2.56
N ALA A 343 -18.54 17.85 2.90
CA ALA A 343 -19.64 18.17 3.80
C ALA A 343 -19.24 18.36 5.27
N LEU A 344 -18.13 17.73 5.71
CA LEU A 344 -17.71 17.75 7.10
C LEU A 344 -17.18 19.12 7.54
N GLY A 345 -16.76 19.97 6.58
CA GLY A 345 -16.26 21.30 6.83
C GLY A 345 -14.74 21.41 7.02
N PRO A 346 -14.21 22.64 7.10
CA PRO A 346 -12.78 22.93 7.05
C PRO A 346 -11.96 22.27 8.16
N GLN A 347 -12.54 22.07 9.36
CA GLN A 347 -11.85 21.44 10.49
C GLN A 347 -11.45 19.97 10.21
N TRP A 348 -12.10 19.35 9.25
CA TRP A 348 -11.83 17.96 8.85
C TRP A 348 -10.95 17.83 7.59
N GLU A 349 -10.65 18.94 6.93
CA GLU A 349 -9.74 18.92 5.77
C GLU A 349 -8.34 18.42 6.17
N GLY A 350 -7.74 17.62 5.30
CA GLY A 350 -6.44 16.97 5.55
C GLY A 350 -6.53 15.75 6.46
N LEU A 351 -7.71 15.16 6.62
CA LEU A 351 -7.92 13.95 7.40
C LEU A 351 -7.62 12.69 6.59
N LEU A 352 -6.65 11.90 7.06
CA LEU A 352 -6.41 10.54 6.58
C LEU A 352 -7.21 9.58 7.46
N LEU A 353 -8.02 8.73 6.84
CA LEU A 353 -8.81 7.69 7.49
C LEU A 353 -8.27 6.32 7.11
N SER A 354 -8.09 5.44 8.08
CA SER A 354 -7.66 4.05 7.89
C SER A 354 -8.56 3.11 8.68
N CYS A 355 -9.25 2.23 7.98
CA CYS A 355 -10.07 1.19 8.56
C CYS A 355 -9.23 0.13 9.27
N GLU A 356 -9.71 -0.33 10.44
CA GLU A 356 -9.04 -1.36 11.23
C GLU A 356 -10.07 -2.39 11.71
N ALA A 357 -10.26 -3.41 10.90
CA ALA A 357 -11.32 -4.38 11.07
C ALA A 357 -11.17 -5.25 12.35
N ALA A 358 -9.92 -5.54 12.79
CA ALA A 358 -9.71 -6.33 14.02
C ALA A 358 -10.01 -5.54 15.28
N LEU A 359 -9.89 -4.23 15.24
CA LEU A 359 -10.08 -3.35 16.38
C LEU A 359 -11.44 -2.66 16.40
N ASN A 360 -12.32 -2.94 15.41
CA ASN A 360 -13.67 -2.39 15.30
C ASN A 360 -13.69 -0.86 15.20
N THR A 361 -12.73 -0.30 14.46
CA THR A 361 -12.49 1.15 14.44
C THR A 361 -12.08 1.65 13.05
N ILE A 362 -12.27 2.94 12.85
CA ILE A 362 -11.61 3.70 11.78
C ILE A 362 -10.71 4.71 12.47
N PHE A 363 -9.41 4.59 12.25
CA PHE A 363 -8.42 5.55 12.74
C PHE A 363 -8.41 6.81 11.89
N GLY A 364 -8.18 7.94 12.53
CA GLY A 364 -7.93 9.22 11.90
C GLY A 364 -6.50 9.70 12.15
N TYR A 365 -5.96 10.42 11.18
CA TYR A 365 -4.66 11.09 11.25
C TYR A 365 -4.76 12.46 10.59
N LYS A 366 -3.98 13.42 11.07
CA LYS A 366 -3.68 14.63 10.33
C LYS A 366 -2.18 14.65 10.03
N PRO A 367 -1.75 14.17 8.86
CA PRO A 367 -0.33 14.07 8.52
C PRO A 367 0.35 15.44 8.58
N VAL A 368 1.42 15.55 9.37
CA VAL A 368 2.21 16.76 9.51
C VAL A 368 3.58 16.53 8.86
N PRO A 369 4.02 17.37 7.91
CA PRO A 369 5.34 17.26 7.30
C PRO A 369 6.45 17.26 8.36
N LYS A 370 7.35 16.26 8.30
CA LYS A 370 8.48 16.10 9.22
C LYS A 370 9.68 15.52 8.50
N GLY A 371 10.72 16.32 8.30
CA GLY A 371 11.88 15.88 7.50
C GLY A 371 11.46 15.44 6.10
N GLY A 372 11.93 14.30 5.63
CA GLY A 372 11.53 13.69 4.35
C GLY A 372 10.26 12.82 4.43
N THR A 373 9.50 12.86 5.53
CA THR A 373 8.31 12.06 5.77
C THR A 373 7.17 12.90 6.37
N PHE A 374 6.20 12.22 6.98
CA PHE A 374 5.11 12.82 7.74
C PHE A 374 5.05 12.20 9.14
N GLU A 375 4.77 13.01 10.13
CA GLU A 375 4.34 12.55 11.44
C GLU A 375 2.87 12.17 11.38
N LEU A 376 2.55 10.97 11.87
CA LEU A 376 1.20 10.41 11.88
C LEU A 376 0.80 10.16 13.33
N GLU A 377 0.09 11.12 13.93
CA GLU A 377 -0.50 10.97 15.25
C GLU A 377 -1.89 10.38 15.11
N ARG A 378 -2.08 9.15 15.62
CA ARG A 378 -3.32 8.39 15.53
C ARG A 378 -4.34 8.85 16.55
N PHE A 379 -5.59 8.99 16.12
CA PHE A 379 -6.76 9.08 17.00
C PHE A 379 -7.89 8.18 16.48
N VAL A 380 -8.86 7.91 17.33
CA VAL A 380 -10.07 7.16 16.94
C VAL A 380 -11.03 8.14 16.28
N PHE A 381 -11.26 7.99 14.98
CA PHE A 381 -12.27 8.79 14.26
C PHE A 381 -13.68 8.24 14.51
N LEU A 382 -13.83 6.90 14.46
CA LEU A 382 -15.09 6.21 14.68
C LEU A 382 -14.80 4.81 15.27
N THR A 383 -15.58 4.38 16.25
CA THR A 383 -15.51 3.01 16.78
C THR A 383 -16.88 2.51 17.21
N SER A 384 -17.10 1.20 17.05
CA SER A 384 -18.24 0.51 17.67
C SER A 384 -17.90 -0.08 19.04
N ASN A 385 -16.66 0.02 19.49
CA ASN A 385 -16.16 -0.59 20.74
C ASN A 385 -15.47 0.45 21.62
N PRO A 386 -16.23 1.41 22.17
CA PRO A 386 -15.69 2.50 22.98
C PRO A 386 -15.01 1.99 24.25
N GLY A 387 -14.00 2.73 24.72
CA GLY A 387 -13.24 2.38 25.93
C GLY A 387 -12.21 1.27 25.74
N LYS A 388 -12.03 0.74 24.55
CA LYS A 388 -10.95 -0.19 24.26
C LYS A 388 -9.63 0.55 24.10
N GLU A 389 -8.60 0.08 24.81
CA GLU A 389 -7.23 0.55 24.59
C GLU A 389 -6.63 -0.16 23.36
N TYR A 390 -6.01 0.62 22.49
CA TYR A 390 -5.35 0.13 21.26
C TYR A 390 -3.83 0.14 21.46
N ASP A 391 -3.35 -0.69 22.41
CA ASP A 391 -1.92 -0.82 22.72
C ASP A 391 -1.17 -1.78 21.79
N GLY A 392 -1.88 -2.34 20.82
CA GLY A 392 -1.31 -3.25 19.83
C GLY A 392 -1.04 -4.66 20.32
N ALA A 393 -1.29 -4.96 21.60
CA ALA A 393 -1.06 -6.29 22.16
C ALA A 393 -2.28 -7.21 22.03
N ASP A 394 -3.48 -6.65 21.99
CA ASP A 394 -4.73 -7.39 21.96
C ASP A 394 -5.32 -7.52 20.55
N PHE A 395 -5.10 -8.67 19.96
CA PHE A 395 -5.76 -9.08 18.72
C PHE A 395 -7.14 -9.69 19.03
N SER A 396 -8.12 -8.83 19.28
CA SER A 396 -9.44 -9.21 19.79
C SER A 396 -10.24 -10.18 18.93
N GLY A 397 -9.93 -10.29 17.64
CA GLY A 397 -10.61 -11.21 16.73
C GLY A 397 -10.29 -12.70 16.92
N ARG A 398 -9.38 -13.06 17.82
CA ARG A 398 -9.03 -14.47 18.07
C ARG A 398 -9.74 -15.12 19.26
N LYS A 399 -10.42 -14.38 20.10
CA LYS A 399 -11.33 -14.98 21.08
C LYS A 399 -12.58 -15.41 20.32
N GLU A 400 -12.75 -16.71 20.16
CA GLU A 400 -13.97 -17.30 19.60
C GLU A 400 -15.16 -16.86 20.46
N ILE A 401 -15.90 -15.86 20.01
CA ILE A 401 -17.25 -15.62 20.47
C ILE A 401 -18.08 -16.67 19.75
N LYS A 402 -18.54 -17.67 20.46
CA LYS A 402 -19.37 -18.71 19.86
C LYS A 402 -20.71 -18.10 19.45
N GLN A 403 -21.02 -18.27 18.18
CA GLN A 403 -22.33 -17.93 17.66
C GLN A 403 -23.41 -18.66 18.53
N GLY A 404 -24.31 -17.90 19.13
CA GLY A 404 -25.41 -18.41 19.92
C GLY A 404 -25.28 -18.28 21.43
N GLU A 405 -24.19 -17.80 22.01
CA GLU A 405 -24.10 -17.49 23.46
C GLU A 405 -24.62 -16.09 23.80
N ASP A 406 -24.64 -15.15 22.82
CA ASP A 406 -25.32 -13.86 22.94
C ASP A 406 -26.17 -13.60 21.70
N SER A 407 -27.48 -13.59 21.87
CA SER A 407 -28.45 -13.30 20.79
C SER A 407 -28.53 -11.83 20.41
N GLU A 408 -27.71 -10.97 21.01
CA GLU A 408 -27.63 -9.55 20.74
C GLU A 408 -26.44 -9.22 19.82
N VAL A 409 -26.63 -8.26 18.91
CA VAL A 409 -25.58 -7.76 18.04
C VAL A 409 -24.43 -7.18 18.88
N SER A 410 -23.26 -7.82 18.83
CA SER A 410 -22.09 -7.34 19.57
C SER A 410 -21.40 -6.20 18.83
N PRO A 411 -21.05 -5.11 19.52
CA PRO A 411 -20.28 -4.01 18.91
C PRO A 411 -18.92 -4.46 18.35
N THR A 412 -18.40 -5.60 18.80
CA THR A 412 -17.15 -6.18 18.32
C THR A 412 -17.27 -6.91 16.99
N PHE A 413 -18.46 -6.98 16.39
CA PHE A 413 -18.69 -7.61 15.09
C PHE A 413 -18.52 -6.64 13.92
N PHE A 414 -18.36 -5.35 14.18
CA PHE A 414 -18.01 -4.35 13.18
C PHE A 414 -16.67 -4.66 12.52
N ARG A 415 -16.68 -4.78 11.21
CA ARG A 415 -15.50 -5.09 10.40
C ARG A 415 -15.40 -4.11 9.22
N PRO A 416 -14.96 -2.86 9.46
CA PRO A 416 -14.83 -1.92 8.37
C PRO A 416 -13.91 -2.50 7.30
N SER A 417 -14.46 -2.76 6.12
CA SER A 417 -13.71 -3.30 4.99
C SER A 417 -13.20 -2.21 4.05
N ASP A 418 -13.91 -1.08 3.98
CA ASP A 418 -13.55 0.03 3.12
C ASP A 418 -14.10 1.38 3.60
N VAL A 419 -13.48 2.49 3.16
CA VAL A 419 -13.90 3.86 3.44
C VAL A 419 -13.60 4.75 2.24
N THR A 420 -14.60 5.55 1.80
CA THR A 420 -14.45 6.48 0.67
C THR A 420 -15.23 7.77 0.89
N VAL A 421 -15.00 8.77 0.03
CA VAL A 421 -15.70 10.06 0.06
C VAL A 421 -16.62 10.17 -1.14
N GLY A 422 -17.90 10.41 -0.88
CA GLY A 422 -18.90 10.61 -1.93
C GLY A 422 -18.81 12.00 -2.59
N PRO A 423 -19.39 12.15 -3.79
CA PRO A 423 -19.45 13.45 -4.48
C PRO A 423 -20.32 14.48 -3.75
N ASP A 424 -21.15 14.06 -2.78
CA ASP A 424 -21.88 14.92 -1.84
C ASP A 424 -21.01 15.44 -0.70
N GLY A 425 -19.78 14.95 -0.58
CA GLY A 425 -18.81 15.32 0.42
C GLY A 425 -18.95 14.60 1.76
N ALA A 426 -19.87 13.66 1.88
CA ALA A 426 -19.97 12.76 3.03
C ALA A 426 -18.94 11.63 2.94
N ILE A 427 -18.60 11.03 4.08
CA ILE A 427 -17.76 9.83 4.16
C ILE A 427 -18.68 8.61 4.19
N TYR A 428 -18.35 7.60 3.43
CA TYR A 428 -19.02 6.31 3.40
C TYR A 428 -18.06 5.22 3.82
N PHE A 429 -18.52 4.25 4.62
CA PHE A 429 -17.73 3.09 4.99
C PHE A 429 -18.54 1.82 4.90
N ALA A 430 -17.89 0.75 4.49
CA ALA A 430 -18.47 -0.58 4.36
C ALA A 430 -18.16 -1.42 5.60
N ASP A 431 -19.15 -2.15 6.09
CA ASP A 431 -19.02 -3.13 7.15
C ASP A 431 -19.23 -4.54 6.59
N TRP A 432 -18.21 -5.38 6.72
CA TRP A 432 -18.26 -6.79 6.36
C TRP A 432 -19.11 -7.61 7.34
N PHE A 433 -19.29 -7.17 8.56
CA PHE A 433 -19.93 -7.81 9.69
C PHE A 433 -19.53 -9.28 9.89
N ASP A 434 -18.69 -9.58 10.86
CA ASP A 434 -18.35 -10.96 11.21
C ASP A 434 -17.90 -11.05 12.68
N PRO A 435 -18.39 -12.06 13.46
CA PRO A 435 -17.90 -12.29 14.82
C PRO A 435 -16.40 -12.59 14.90
N ARG A 436 -15.80 -13.03 13.80
CA ARG A 436 -14.39 -13.41 13.76
C ARG A 436 -13.61 -12.61 12.74
N ILE A 437 -12.36 -12.29 13.08
CA ILE A 437 -11.36 -11.75 12.14
C ILE A 437 -10.29 -12.77 11.82
N GLY A 438 -9.89 -12.75 10.55
CA GLY A 438 -8.70 -13.40 10.03
C GLY A 438 -8.86 -14.89 9.76
N ALA A 439 -7.86 -15.40 9.06
CA ALA A 439 -7.51 -16.79 8.90
C ALA A 439 -8.62 -17.73 8.40
N SER A 440 -9.39 -17.38 7.42
CA SER A 440 -10.11 -18.37 6.61
C SER A 440 -11.47 -18.87 7.09
N SER A 441 -12.13 -18.28 8.06
CA SER A 441 -13.49 -18.70 8.38
C SER A 441 -14.41 -17.53 8.70
N HIS A 442 -15.45 -17.39 7.91
CA HIS A 442 -16.61 -16.59 8.26
C HIS A 442 -17.43 -17.35 9.30
N LEU A 443 -17.93 -16.62 10.28
CA LEU A 443 -18.91 -17.15 11.25
C LEU A 443 -20.31 -16.59 11.00
N ASP A 444 -20.43 -15.43 10.34
CA ASP A 444 -21.74 -14.93 9.92
C ASP A 444 -22.25 -15.70 8.69
N GLU A 445 -23.20 -16.62 8.93
CA GLU A 445 -23.83 -17.40 7.86
C GLU A 445 -24.90 -16.64 7.09
N SER A 446 -25.28 -15.42 7.54
CA SER A 446 -26.19 -14.54 6.82
C SER A 446 -25.47 -13.72 5.75
N PHE A 447 -24.13 -13.71 5.74
CA PHE A 447 -23.30 -12.92 4.84
C PHE A 447 -23.68 -11.44 4.83
N SER A 448 -24.00 -10.93 6.03
CA SER A 448 -24.48 -9.57 6.21
C SER A 448 -23.43 -8.55 5.75
N GLY A 449 -23.92 -7.41 5.33
CA GLY A 449 -23.09 -6.28 4.95
C GLY A 449 -23.88 -4.99 5.05
N THR A 450 -23.21 -3.91 5.40
CA THR A 450 -23.85 -2.60 5.55
C THR A 450 -22.92 -1.50 5.03
N ILE A 451 -23.49 -0.53 4.34
CA ILE A 451 -22.83 0.74 4.03
C ILE A 451 -23.39 1.80 4.97
N TYR A 452 -22.52 2.47 5.68
CA TYR A 452 -22.86 3.59 6.54
C TYR A 452 -22.38 4.90 5.91
N ARG A 453 -23.06 6.00 6.27
CA ARG A 453 -22.68 7.35 5.90
C ARG A 453 -22.38 8.18 7.14
N VAL A 454 -21.25 8.90 7.12
CA VAL A 454 -20.86 9.89 8.12
C VAL A 454 -20.97 11.29 7.53
N ALA A 455 -21.70 12.16 8.19
CA ALA A 455 -21.88 13.56 7.79
C ALA A 455 -22.20 14.43 9.03
N PRO A 456 -22.20 15.76 8.92
CA PRO A 456 -22.68 16.65 10.00
C PRO A 456 -24.12 16.33 10.38
N LYS A 457 -24.47 16.51 11.64
CA LYS A 457 -25.85 16.30 12.11
C LYS A 457 -26.85 17.10 11.28
N GLY A 458 -27.90 16.39 10.80
CA GLY A 458 -28.93 17.00 9.97
C GLY A 458 -28.53 17.24 8.51
N PHE A 459 -27.41 16.69 8.08
CA PHE A 459 -26.96 16.76 6.69
C PHE A 459 -28.01 16.19 5.71
N LYS A 460 -28.25 16.96 4.65
CA LYS A 460 -29.08 16.52 3.51
C LYS A 460 -28.18 16.31 2.31
N PRO A 461 -28.03 15.08 1.81
CA PRO A 461 -27.17 14.78 0.68
C PRO A 461 -27.63 15.53 -0.56
N LYS A 462 -26.67 16.06 -1.29
CA LYS A 462 -26.92 16.72 -2.57
C LYS A 462 -25.82 16.34 -3.53
N ILE A 463 -26.14 15.45 -4.45
CA ILE A 463 -25.20 15.06 -5.49
C ILE A 463 -25.09 16.18 -6.53
N PRO A 464 -23.88 16.73 -6.78
CA PRO A 464 -23.68 17.75 -7.82
C PRO A 464 -24.00 17.19 -9.22
N LYS A 465 -24.70 17.97 -10.03
CA LYS A 465 -24.94 17.62 -11.44
C LYS A 465 -23.69 17.99 -12.26
N ILE A 466 -22.84 17.01 -12.51
CA ILE A 466 -21.58 17.17 -13.24
C ILE A 466 -21.81 16.80 -14.71
N ASP A 467 -21.70 17.80 -15.59
CA ASP A 467 -21.75 17.62 -17.05
C ASP A 467 -20.32 17.64 -17.62
N LEU A 468 -19.75 16.48 -17.86
CA LEU A 468 -18.40 16.32 -18.40
C LEU A 468 -18.26 16.76 -19.87
N THR A 469 -19.33 17.11 -20.55
CA THR A 469 -19.30 17.55 -21.97
C THR A 469 -18.85 19.00 -22.11
N ASN A 470 -18.86 19.78 -21.03
CA ASN A 470 -18.44 21.17 -21.02
C ASN A 470 -17.39 21.46 -19.93
N ILE A 471 -16.60 22.52 -20.16
CA ILE A 471 -15.46 22.85 -19.29
C ILE A 471 -15.89 23.18 -17.85
N ASN A 472 -17.02 23.84 -17.64
CA ASN A 472 -17.49 24.18 -16.29
C ASN A 472 -17.82 22.90 -15.49
N GLY A 473 -18.48 21.92 -16.12
CA GLY A 473 -18.73 20.63 -15.49
C GLY A 473 -17.44 19.84 -15.25
N GLN A 474 -16.44 19.95 -16.14
CA GLN A 474 -15.12 19.33 -15.95
C GLN A 474 -14.36 19.97 -14.79
N ILE A 475 -14.44 21.29 -14.59
CA ILE A 475 -13.91 21.98 -13.41
C ILE A 475 -14.66 21.54 -12.15
N MET A 476 -16.00 21.43 -12.22
CA MET A 476 -16.79 20.92 -11.10
C MET A 476 -16.35 19.49 -10.69
N ALA A 477 -16.06 18.63 -11.65
CA ALA A 477 -15.50 17.31 -11.41
C ALA A 477 -14.13 17.37 -10.77
N LEU A 478 -13.20 18.22 -11.23
CA LEU A 478 -11.86 18.41 -10.65
C LEU A 478 -11.94 18.85 -9.18
N ARG A 479 -12.95 19.66 -8.84
CA ARG A 479 -13.19 20.16 -7.47
C ARG A 479 -13.90 19.15 -6.56
N SER A 480 -14.36 18.03 -7.09
CA SER A 480 -15.11 17.03 -6.32
C SER A 480 -14.34 16.51 -5.11
N PRO A 481 -14.99 16.27 -3.97
CA PRO A 481 -14.39 15.53 -2.86
C PRO A 481 -14.08 14.07 -3.19
N ALA A 482 -14.83 13.44 -4.12
CA ALA A 482 -14.62 12.06 -4.54
C ALA A 482 -13.42 11.91 -5.49
N ILE A 483 -12.46 11.03 -5.15
CA ILE A 483 -11.18 10.88 -5.86
C ILE A 483 -11.39 10.52 -7.34
N ASN A 484 -12.22 9.53 -7.64
CA ASN A 484 -12.39 9.06 -9.00
C ASN A 484 -13.18 10.05 -9.87
N THR A 485 -14.04 10.87 -9.25
CA THR A 485 -14.67 12.01 -9.94
C THR A 485 -13.65 13.10 -10.31
N ARG A 486 -12.65 13.38 -9.43
CA ARG A 486 -11.55 14.33 -9.76
C ARG A 486 -10.78 13.87 -10.99
N TYR A 487 -10.52 12.57 -11.09
CA TYR A 487 -9.85 11.99 -12.26
C TYR A 487 -10.61 12.26 -13.55
N LEU A 488 -11.95 12.16 -13.55
CA LEU A 488 -12.76 12.49 -14.73
C LEU A 488 -12.59 13.96 -15.13
N GLY A 489 -12.55 14.86 -14.14
CA GLY A 489 -12.24 16.28 -14.34
C GLY A 489 -10.87 16.49 -14.95
N PHE A 490 -9.83 15.90 -14.35
CA PHE A 490 -8.46 15.97 -14.83
C PHE A 490 -8.32 15.47 -16.27
N LYS A 491 -8.80 14.25 -16.55
CA LYS A 491 -8.76 13.63 -17.88
C LYS A 491 -9.44 14.49 -18.94
N SER A 492 -10.61 15.00 -18.62
CA SER A 492 -11.39 15.83 -19.53
C SER A 492 -10.73 17.17 -19.82
N LEU A 493 -10.26 17.89 -18.78
CA LEU A 493 -9.56 19.17 -18.91
C LEU A 493 -8.23 19.02 -19.66
N LYS A 494 -7.46 17.97 -19.37
CA LYS A 494 -6.24 17.64 -20.10
C LYS A 494 -6.49 17.49 -21.60
N SER A 495 -7.61 16.89 -21.99
CA SER A 495 -8.00 16.74 -23.40
C SER A 495 -8.37 18.06 -24.07
N GLN A 496 -8.84 19.07 -23.31
CA GLN A 496 -9.15 20.41 -23.82
C GLN A 496 -7.90 21.23 -24.16
N ARG A 497 -6.73 20.86 -23.63
CA ARG A 497 -5.46 21.58 -23.85
C ARG A 497 -5.61 23.07 -23.50
N GLU A 498 -5.12 23.97 -24.35
CA GLU A 498 -5.14 25.43 -24.16
C GLU A 498 -6.54 26.01 -23.93
N LYS A 499 -7.59 25.35 -24.39
CA LYS A 499 -8.96 25.82 -24.13
C LYS A 499 -9.33 25.79 -22.64
N ALA A 500 -8.70 24.92 -21.86
CA ALA A 500 -8.92 24.84 -20.42
C ALA A 500 -8.13 25.87 -19.61
N SER A 501 -7.10 26.52 -20.18
CA SER A 501 -6.09 27.32 -19.46
C SER A 501 -6.70 28.35 -18.50
N ASN A 502 -7.58 29.23 -19.00
CA ASN A 502 -8.18 30.27 -18.18
C ASN A 502 -9.07 29.72 -17.04
N TYR A 503 -9.65 28.55 -17.23
CA TYR A 503 -10.47 27.90 -16.21
C TYR A 503 -9.62 27.23 -15.14
N VAL A 504 -8.51 26.61 -15.53
CA VAL A 504 -7.56 25.95 -14.64
C VAL A 504 -6.78 26.99 -13.84
N PHE A 505 -6.30 28.07 -14.47
CA PHE A 505 -5.57 29.16 -13.77
C PHE A 505 -6.39 29.76 -12.64
N LYS A 506 -7.70 29.89 -12.79
CA LYS A 506 -8.57 30.39 -11.71
C LYS A 506 -8.63 29.44 -10.50
N GLN A 507 -8.29 28.16 -10.68
CA GLN A 507 -8.28 27.21 -9.56
C GLN A 507 -6.97 27.30 -8.74
N LEU A 508 -5.91 27.87 -9.29
CA LEU A 508 -4.64 28.03 -8.57
C LEU A 508 -4.77 28.95 -7.35
N ASP A 509 -5.71 29.92 -7.41
CA ASP A 509 -5.98 30.86 -6.31
C ASP A 509 -7.12 30.39 -5.40
N ASP A 510 -7.50 29.10 -5.44
CA ASP A 510 -8.58 28.59 -4.60
C ASP A 510 -8.20 28.63 -3.12
N ALA A 511 -9.14 29.03 -2.26
CA ALA A 511 -8.91 29.08 -0.81
C ALA A 511 -8.63 27.70 -0.19
N ASN A 512 -9.10 26.63 -0.82
CA ASN A 512 -8.76 25.27 -0.45
C ASN A 512 -7.50 24.83 -1.20
N LYS A 513 -6.39 24.67 -0.47
CA LYS A 513 -5.08 24.30 -1.03
C LYS A 513 -5.08 23.01 -1.84
N TRP A 514 -5.96 22.07 -1.48
CA TRP A 514 -6.06 20.80 -2.19
C TRP A 514 -6.66 20.98 -3.60
N ILE A 515 -7.64 21.88 -3.74
CA ILE A 515 -8.21 22.22 -5.05
C ILE A 515 -7.18 22.96 -5.90
N ALA A 516 -6.42 23.90 -5.32
CA ALA A 516 -5.31 24.55 -6.01
C ALA A 516 -4.28 23.54 -6.52
N ALA A 517 -3.83 22.60 -5.67
CA ALA A 517 -2.89 21.56 -6.04
C ALA A 517 -3.37 20.68 -7.21
N ARG A 518 -4.68 20.39 -7.31
CA ARG A 518 -5.26 19.64 -8.46
C ARG A 518 -5.07 20.38 -9.78
N ALA A 519 -5.15 21.70 -9.76
CA ALA A 519 -4.94 22.52 -10.94
C ALA A 519 -3.47 22.51 -11.41
N VAL A 520 -2.51 22.43 -10.48
CA VAL A 520 -1.08 22.37 -10.80
C VAL A 520 -0.73 21.17 -11.69
N TRP A 521 -1.35 20.01 -11.45
CA TRP A 521 -1.12 18.82 -12.27
C TRP A 521 -1.55 18.97 -13.72
N LEU A 522 -2.45 19.90 -14.04
CA LEU A 522 -2.90 20.18 -15.40
C LEU A 522 -1.98 21.16 -16.15
N LEU A 523 -1.20 21.97 -15.44
CA LEU A 523 -0.40 23.04 -16.03
C LEU A 523 0.49 22.59 -17.19
N PRO A 524 1.23 21.48 -17.11
CA PRO A 524 2.10 21.04 -18.22
C PRO A 524 1.33 20.61 -19.49
N TYR A 525 0.03 20.42 -19.41
CA TYR A 525 -0.78 19.88 -20.49
C TYR A 525 -1.66 20.92 -21.20
N ILE A 526 -1.73 22.17 -20.68
CA ILE A 526 -2.66 23.20 -21.13
C ILE A 526 -1.99 24.36 -21.88
N GLY A 527 -0.86 24.09 -22.54
CA GLY A 527 -0.14 25.04 -23.39
C GLY A 527 1.10 25.62 -22.70
N SER A 528 1.87 26.44 -23.47
CA SER A 528 3.14 27.00 -23.01
C SER A 528 3.01 27.86 -21.76
N GLN A 529 1.98 28.69 -21.66
CA GLN A 529 1.73 29.51 -20.48
C GLN A 529 1.50 28.65 -19.22
N GLY A 530 0.88 27.48 -19.37
CA GLY A 530 0.72 26.52 -18.27
C GLY A 530 2.07 26.00 -17.81
N ILE A 531 2.94 25.59 -18.75
CA ILE A 531 4.31 25.15 -18.45
C ILE A 531 5.09 26.26 -17.74
N ASP A 532 5.06 27.50 -18.27
CA ASP A 532 5.77 28.65 -17.68
C ASP A 532 5.27 28.93 -16.24
N ASN A 533 3.96 28.88 -15.99
CA ASN A 533 3.40 29.02 -14.67
C ASN A 533 3.87 27.90 -13.73
N CYS A 534 3.89 26.66 -14.19
CA CYS A 534 4.38 25.54 -13.39
C CYS A 534 5.86 25.67 -13.04
N ILE A 535 6.68 26.12 -13.99
CA ILE A 535 8.12 26.41 -13.76
C ILE A 535 8.29 27.55 -12.76
N LYS A 536 7.47 28.61 -12.82
CA LYS A 536 7.50 29.71 -11.86
C LYS A 536 7.15 29.24 -10.44
N MET A 537 6.22 28.30 -10.30
CA MET A 537 5.85 27.73 -8.99
C MET A 537 6.99 26.94 -8.33
N LEU A 538 8.04 26.56 -9.07
CA LEU A 538 9.25 25.98 -8.46
C LEU A 538 10.02 26.98 -7.56
N GLU A 539 9.67 28.25 -7.59
CA GLU A 539 10.22 29.32 -6.77
C GLU A 539 9.20 29.90 -5.75
N ASP A 540 8.05 29.21 -5.60
CA ASP A 540 7.02 29.63 -4.65
C ASP A 540 7.55 29.64 -3.21
N GLU A 541 7.01 30.53 -2.36
CA GLU A 541 7.37 30.59 -0.94
C GLU A 541 6.94 29.32 -0.19
N ASN A 542 5.80 28.73 -0.60
CA ASN A 542 5.25 27.52 0.00
C ASN A 542 5.97 26.27 -0.59
N SER A 543 6.59 25.47 0.27
CA SER A 543 7.26 24.23 -0.14
C SER A 543 6.32 23.18 -0.73
N ASP A 544 5.05 23.12 -0.30
CA ASP A 544 4.07 22.19 -0.83
C ASP A 544 3.77 22.49 -2.31
N GLU A 545 3.70 23.80 -2.66
CA GLU A 545 3.52 24.27 -4.03
C GLU A 545 4.75 23.93 -4.91
N ARG A 546 5.97 24.13 -4.36
CA ARG A 546 7.20 23.71 -5.07
C ARG A 546 7.25 22.21 -5.32
N VAL A 547 6.81 21.39 -4.34
CA VAL A 547 6.75 19.91 -4.46
C VAL A 547 5.78 19.50 -5.56
N VAL A 548 4.54 20.00 -5.55
CA VAL A 548 3.54 19.59 -6.53
C VAL A 548 3.89 20.05 -7.93
N ALA A 549 4.45 21.26 -8.08
CA ALA A 549 4.93 21.76 -9.37
C ALA A 549 6.09 20.89 -9.92
N TYR A 550 7.06 20.53 -9.08
CA TYR A 550 8.16 19.66 -9.45
C TYR A 550 7.67 18.28 -9.89
N ARG A 551 6.76 17.68 -9.12
CA ARG A 551 6.11 16.39 -9.46
C ARG A 551 5.34 16.48 -10.78
N SER A 552 4.58 17.54 -10.99
CA SER A 552 3.77 17.75 -12.19
C SER A 552 4.61 17.81 -13.45
N LEU A 553 5.71 18.62 -13.46
CA LEU A 553 6.64 18.68 -14.57
C LEU A 553 7.33 17.33 -14.82
N ARG A 554 7.79 16.66 -13.75
CA ARG A 554 8.42 15.33 -13.86
C ARG A 554 7.47 14.30 -14.47
N ARG A 555 6.21 14.25 -14.04
CA ARG A 555 5.19 13.32 -14.58
C ARG A 555 4.81 13.64 -16.02
N ALA A 556 4.91 14.89 -16.43
CA ALA A 556 4.69 15.30 -17.81
C ALA A 556 5.90 15.02 -18.73
N GLY A 557 7.02 14.51 -18.18
CA GLY A 557 8.20 14.13 -18.95
C GLY A 557 9.16 15.28 -19.26
N HIS A 558 9.11 16.39 -18.53
CA HIS A 558 10.06 17.48 -18.68
C HIS A 558 11.46 17.08 -18.21
N ASP A 559 12.50 17.66 -18.80
CA ASP A 559 13.86 17.52 -18.31
C ASP A 559 14.00 18.21 -16.94
N MET A 560 14.15 17.39 -15.90
CA MET A 560 14.24 17.87 -14.53
C MET A 560 15.66 18.21 -14.09
N ILE A 561 16.72 17.86 -14.83
CA ILE A 561 18.11 18.09 -14.41
C ILE A 561 18.43 19.58 -14.16
N PRO A 562 18.04 20.54 -15.03
CA PRO A 562 18.27 21.97 -14.77
C PRO A 562 17.57 22.46 -13.50
N HIS A 563 16.33 21.99 -13.27
CA HIS A 563 15.54 22.33 -12.09
C HIS A 563 16.12 21.67 -10.82
N ALA A 564 16.48 20.39 -10.88
CA ALA A 564 17.12 19.67 -9.79
C ALA A 564 18.41 20.34 -9.34
N ARG A 565 19.27 20.77 -10.31
CA ARG A 565 20.54 21.46 -10.03
C ARG A 565 20.34 22.81 -9.33
N ARG A 566 19.26 23.53 -9.64
CA ARG A 566 18.92 24.79 -8.99
C ARG A 566 18.35 24.54 -7.59
N MET A 567 17.44 23.56 -7.45
CA MET A 567 16.65 23.33 -6.27
C MET A 567 17.27 22.36 -5.25
N CYS A 568 18.38 21.68 -5.56
CA CYS A 568 19.04 20.75 -4.60
C CYS A 568 19.51 21.42 -3.31
N LYS A 569 19.50 22.74 -3.26
CA LYS A 569 19.81 23.56 -2.09
C LYS A 569 18.58 24.06 -1.33
N ASP A 570 17.38 23.65 -1.74
CA ASP A 570 16.13 24.07 -1.10
C ASP A 570 16.14 23.82 0.41
N GLU A 571 15.51 24.72 1.16
CA GLU A 571 15.44 24.59 2.63
C GLU A 571 14.52 23.45 3.06
N SER A 572 13.46 23.15 2.26
CA SER A 572 12.51 22.07 2.55
C SER A 572 13.10 20.67 2.33
N PRO A 573 13.10 19.80 3.33
CA PRO A 573 13.48 18.39 3.18
C PRO A 573 12.61 17.65 2.18
N GLN A 574 11.31 17.98 2.07
CA GLN A 574 10.39 17.36 1.11
C GLN A 574 10.81 17.70 -0.32
N VAL A 575 11.14 18.95 -0.61
CA VAL A 575 11.64 19.34 -1.94
C VAL A 575 12.94 18.59 -2.27
N ARG A 576 13.90 18.54 -1.34
CA ARG A 576 15.15 17.81 -1.56
C ARG A 576 14.92 16.30 -1.74
N ARG A 577 13.94 15.71 -1.05
CA ARG A 577 13.51 14.31 -1.26
C ARG A 577 13.04 14.08 -2.69
N GLU A 578 12.14 14.94 -3.22
CA GLU A 578 11.65 14.81 -4.60
C GLU A 578 12.77 14.91 -5.61
N ILE A 579 13.71 15.82 -5.38
CA ILE A 579 14.87 15.97 -6.25
C ILE A 579 15.72 14.69 -6.22
N ALA A 580 16.05 14.18 -5.04
CA ALA A 580 16.85 12.97 -4.90
C ALA A 580 16.21 11.78 -5.65
N LEU A 581 14.90 11.57 -5.47
CA LEU A 581 14.15 10.49 -6.13
C LEU A 581 14.09 10.66 -7.65
N SER A 582 14.05 11.90 -8.15
CA SER A 582 14.01 12.17 -9.58
C SER A 582 15.32 11.89 -10.32
N LEU A 583 16.42 11.73 -9.58
CA LEU A 583 17.73 11.41 -10.15
C LEU A 583 17.92 9.91 -10.42
N ARG A 584 16.99 9.07 -9.94
CA ARG A 584 17.04 7.62 -10.15
C ARG A 584 17.12 7.30 -11.64
N ASP A 585 18.00 6.36 -11.99
CA ASP A 585 18.25 5.87 -13.35
C ASP A 585 18.86 6.91 -14.32
N LEU A 586 19.19 8.13 -13.85
CA LEU A 586 19.94 9.11 -14.63
C LEU A 586 21.46 8.88 -14.47
N PRO A 587 22.27 9.10 -15.51
CA PRO A 587 23.72 8.90 -15.44
C PRO A 587 24.39 9.72 -14.33
N ALA A 588 25.28 9.10 -13.56
CA ALA A 588 26.01 9.77 -12.46
C ALA A 588 26.79 10.99 -12.92
N GLU A 589 27.31 11.00 -14.18
CA GLU A 589 28.02 12.13 -14.71
C GLU A 589 27.17 13.41 -14.82
N GLN A 590 25.86 13.26 -14.92
CA GLN A 590 24.91 14.38 -14.99
C GLN A 590 24.40 14.80 -13.61
N THR A 591 24.53 13.93 -12.60
CA THR A 591 23.80 14.05 -11.31
C THR A 591 24.71 14.15 -10.09
N LYS A 592 26.00 13.78 -10.18
CA LYS A 592 26.93 13.75 -9.05
C LYS A 592 27.06 15.08 -8.29
N ASP A 593 27.04 16.20 -9.01
CA ASP A 593 27.08 17.55 -8.42
C ASP A 593 25.82 17.83 -7.59
N ILE A 594 24.67 17.39 -8.07
CA ILE A 594 23.38 17.50 -7.36
C ILE A 594 23.41 16.64 -6.10
N PHE A 595 23.88 15.39 -6.18
CA PHE A 595 24.01 14.51 -5.02
C PHE A 595 24.97 15.05 -3.95
N ILE A 596 26.07 15.71 -4.34
CA ILE A 596 26.97 16.37 -3.40
C ILE A 596 26.22 17.44 -2.59
N GLU A 597 25.45 18.30 -3.27
CA GLU A 597 24.69 19.35 -2.59
C GLU A 597 23.56 18.80 -1.72
N LEU A 598 22.86 17.76 -2.17
CA LEU A 598 21.85 17.05 -1.37
C LEU A 598 22.48 16.42 -0.14
N ALA A 599 23.64 15.76 -0.29
CA ALA A 599 24.35 15.13 0.82
C ALA A 599 24.82 16.14 1.87
N LYS A 600 25.28 17.33 1.47
CA LYS A 600 25.67 18.41 2.40
C LYS A 600 24.51 18.84 3.31
N ARG A 601 23.28 18.77 2.83
CA ARG A 601 22.06 19.29 3.51
C ARG A 601 21.15 18.21 4.06
N CYS A 602 21.45 16.95 3.82
CA CYS A 602 20.65 15.84 4.33
C CYS A 602 20.73 15.79 5.86
N ASP A 603 19.58 15.78 6.52
CA ASP A 603 19.55 15.27 7.89
C ASP A 603 19.63 13.74 7.83
N THR A 604 20.81 13.20 8.12
CA THR A 604 21.04 11.75 8.07
C THR A 604 20.42 11.00 9.27
N THR A 605 19.77 11.69 10.20
CA THR A 605 18.94 11.10 11.24
C THR A 605 17.49 10.95 10.80
N ASP A 606 17.06 11.71 9.81
CA ASP A 606 15.79 11.54 9.13
C ASP A 606 15.91 10.42 8.09
N LYS A 607 15.20 9.32 8.39
CA LYS A 607 15.30 8.10 7.60
C LYS A 607 14.90 8.31 6.14
N ASN A 608 13.78 8.96 5.86
CA ASN A 608 13.31 9.11 4.49
C ASN A 608 14.15 10.10 3.67
N SER A 609 14.73 11.13 4.28
CA SER A 609 15.71 12.00 3.61
C SER A 609 16.97 11.23 3.19
N LEU A 610 17.47 10.38 4.09
CA LEU A 610 18.64 9.54 3.80
C LEU A 610 18.34 8.47 2.76
N GLU A 611 17.16 7.81 2.87
CA GLU A 611 16.69 6.80 1.92
C GLU A 611 16.49 7.39 0.52
N ALA A 612 15.95 8.60 0.40
CA ALA A 612 15.78 9.26 -0.91
C ALA A 612 17.10 9.42 -1.66
N ILE A 613 18.19 9.80 -0.96
CA ILE A 613 19.52 9.85 -1.56
C ILE A 613 19.95 8.47 -2.08
N GLY A 614 19.78 7.43 -1.27
CA GLY A 614 20.16 6.09 -1.67
C GLY A 614 19.31 5.52 -2.80
N LEU A 615 18.00 5.81 -2.82
CA LEU A 615 17.08 5.40 -3.89
C LEU A 615 17.40 6.12 -5.21
N GLY A 616 17.71 7.41 -5.14
CA GLY A 616 18.15 8.17 -6.32
C GLY A 616 19.49 7.71 -6.87
N ALA A 617 20.41 7.27 -6.00
CA ALA A 617 21.73 6.76 -6.39
C ALA A 617 21.74 5.30 -6.83
N ALA A 618 20.58 4.63 -6.90
CA ALA A 618 20.47 3.21 -7.21
C ALA A 618 21.31 2.81 -8.44
N LYS A 619 22.04 1.68 -8.33
CA LYS A 619 23.00 1.14 -9.32
C LYS A 619 24.26 1.99 -9.55
N GLN A 620 24.39 3.18 -8.95
CA GLN A 620 25.52 4.08 -9.10
C GLN A 620 26.13 4.49 -7.75
N GLU A 621 25.78 3.77 -6.69
CA GLU A 621 26.13 4.10 -5.30
C GLU A 621 27.63 4.30 -5.12
N SER A 622 28.47 3.46 -5.73
CA SER A 622 29.94 3.58 -5.64
C SER A 622 30.48 4.86 -6.30
N ILE A 623 29.89 5.29 -7.41
CA ILE A 623 30.30 6.51 -8.13
C ILE A 623 29.89 7.74 -7.31
N ILE A 624 28.65 7.77 -6.89
CA ILE A 624 28.07 8.86 -6.09
C ILE A 624 28.78 8.96 -4.73
N TRP A 625 29.02 7.81 -4.06
CA TRP A 625 29.77 7.80 -2.81
C TRP A 625 31.18 8.42 -2.96
N LYS A 626 31.93 8.05 -4.02
CA LYS A 626 33.26 8.64 -4.31
C LYS A 626 33.19 10.14 -4.47
N ALA A 627 32.21 10.65 -5.23
CA ALA A 627 32.04 12.06 -5.46
C ALA A 627 31.74 12.82 -4.15
N ILE A 628 30.82 12.32 -3.33
CA ILE A 628 30.48 12.89 -2.02
C ILE A 628 31.70 12.84 -1.08
N LYS A 629 32.40 11.69 -1.02
CA LYS A 629 33.59 11.51 -0.17
C LYS A 629 34.68 12.53 -0.52
N ASN A 630 34.98 12.71 -1.81
CA ASN A 630 36.03 13.60 -2.24
C ASN A 630 35.78 15.07 -1.90
N GLU A 631 34.50 15.46 -1.83
CA GLU A 631 34.10 16.82 -1.47
C GLU A 631 33.98 17.03 0.04
N LEU A 632 33.35 16.09 0.76
CA LEU A 632 33.04 16.25 2.19
C LEU A 632 34.18 15.76 3.10
N HIS A 633 34.87 14.69 2.74
CA HIS A 633 35.86 14.02 3.55
C HIS A 633 37.03 13.49 2.69
N PRO A 634 37.84 14.39 2.05
CA PRO A 634 39.00 13.97 1.26
C PRO A 634 40.05 13.25 2.10
N ASP A 635 40.12 13.58 3.41
CA ASP A 635 41.06 13.02 4.37
C ASP A 635 40.84 11.53 4.69
N SER A 636 41.64 11.02 5.63
CA SER A 636 41.56 9.64 6.09
C SER A 636 40.23 9.33 6.78
N SER A 637 39.81 8.06 6.70
CA SER A 637 38.49 7.60 7.16
C SER A 637 38.26 7.67 8.68
N ASP A 638 39.30 7.82 9.48
CA ASP A 638 39.22 8.02 10.95
C ASP A 638 38.59 9.39 11.30
N LYS A 639 38.69 10.38 10.41
CA LYS A 639 38.14 11.73 10.60
C LYS A 639 36.69 11.89 10.13
N TRP A 640 36.05 10.85 9.64
CA TRP A 640 34.67 10.96 9.18
C TRP A 640 33.72 11.43 10.29
N SER A 641 32.87 12.40 9.94
CA SER A 641 31.74 12.78 10.78
C SER A 641 30.68 11.66 10.84
N ASP A 642 29.84 11.69 11.85
CA ASP A 642 28.72 10.73 11.97
C ASP A 642 27.74 10.91 10.80
N HIS A 643 27.56 12.13 10.33
CA HIS A 643 26.79 12.45 9.13
C HIS A 643 27.30 11.67 7.89
N PHE A 644 28.59 11.77 7.58
CA PHE A 644 29.16 11.07 6.43
C PHE A 644 29.22 9.54 6.63
N ALA A 645 29.40 9.08 7.86
CA ALA A 645 29.32 7.66 8.17
C ALA A 645 27.93 7.07 7.88
N ARG A 646 26.84 7.82 8.18
CA ARG A 646 25.47 7.42 7.86
C ARG A 646 25.18 7.45 6.35
N LEU A 647 25.67 8.45 5.61
CA LEU A 647 25.63 8.46 4.15
C LEU A 647 26.33 7.22 3.56
N THR A 648 27.50 6.85 4.12
CA THR A 648 28.25 5.65 3.68
C THR A 648 27.46 4.38 3.97
N TRP A 649 26.82 4.28 5.14
CA TRP A 649 25.98 3.15 5.53
C TRP A 649 24.81 2.96 4.54
N ARG A 650 24.17 4.06 4.11
CA ARG A 650 23.04 3.97 3.17
C ARG A 650 23.45 3.76 1.72
N LEU A 651 24.55 4.39 1.29
CA LEU A 651 25.01 4.24 -0.10
C LEU A 651 25.67 2.89 -0.39
N TRP A 652 26.05 2.12 0.65
CA TRP A 652 26.61 0.74 0.60
C TRP A 652 27.43 0.39 -0.65
N GLY A 653 28.12 1.36 -1.24
CA GLY A 653 28.94 1.16 -2.44
C GLY A 653 30.22 0.41 -2.14
N ALA A 654 30.58 -0.58 -2.96
CA ALA A 654 31.81 -1.38 -2.82
C ALA A 654 33.09 -0.50 -2.75
N ALA A 655 33.05 0.69 -3.35
CA ALA A 655 34.14 1.67 -3.27
C ALA A 655 34.50 2.11 -1.83
N SER A 656 33.60 1.92 -0.86
CA SER A 656 33.81 2.30 0.54
C SER A 656 34.53 1.22 1.37
N VAL A 657 34.66 -0.01 0.88
CA VAL A 657 35.15 -1.18 1.64
C VAL A 657 36.50 -0.94 2.30
N ASN A 658 37.49 -0.42 1.59
CA ASN A 658 38.82 -0.16 2.15
C ASN A 658 38.80 0.91 3.26
N ASN A 659 37.98 1.93 3.12
CA ASN A 659 37.82 2.98 4.12
C ASN A 659 37.09 2.45 5.35
N LEU A 660 36.06 1.61 5.17
CA LEU A 660 35.37 0.94 6.27
C LEU A 660 36.33 -0.02 7.01
N LYS A 661 37.13 -0.82 6.29
CA LYS A 661 38.16 -1.68 6.88
C LYS A 661 39.11 -0.87 7.76
N ALA A 662 39.62 0.26 7.26
CA ALA A 662 40.51 1.12 8.03
C ALA A 662 39.85 1.64 9.33
N ARG A 663 38.58 2.08 9.28
CA ARG A 663 37.84 2.49 10.48
C ARG A 663 37.62 1.35 11.45
N ILE A 664 37.24 0.17 10.98
CA ILE A 664 36.97 -1.01 11.81
C ILE A 664 38.22 -1.44 12.58
N THR A 665 39.39 -1.41 11.95
CA THR A 665 40.64 -1.87 12.53
C THR A 665 41.39 -0.78 13.32
N ASN A 666 40.94 0.48 13.26
CA ASN A 666 41.60 1.58 14.01
C ASN A 666 41.17 1.57 15.48
N ASN A 667 42.06 1.10 16.35
CA ASN A 667 41.82 1.02 17.81
C ASN A 667 41.75 2.40 18.50
N SER A 668 42.14 3.49 17.85
CA SER A 668 42.00 4.85 18.40
C SER A 668 40.57 5.38 18.30
N LEU A 669 39.72 4.79 17.42
CA LEU A 669 38.33 5.15 17.32
C LEU A 669 37.48 4.49 18.41
N PRO A 670 36.45 5.19 18.93
CA PRO A 670 35.48 4.62 19.86
C PRO A 670 34.89 3.32 19.31
N LEU A 671 34.65 2.33 20.18
CA LEU A 671 34.16 1.02 19.81
C LEU A 671 32.86 1.08 19.03
N GLU A 672 31.92 1.98 19.38
CA GLU A 672 30.64 2.12 18.70
C GLU A 672 30.81 2.62 17.25
N LYS A 673 31.75 3.52 16.99
CA LYS A 673 32.05 3.95 15.60
C LYS A 673 32.66 2.83 14.76
N ARG A 674 33.45 1.96 15.38
CA ARG A 674 34.02 0.77 14.74
C ARG A 674 32.93 -0.29 14.45
N LYS A 675 32.00 -0.51 15.39
CA LYS A 675 30.83 -1.39 15.20
C LYS A 675 29.93 -0.89 14.10
N PHE A 676 29.66 0.41 14.05
CA PHE A 676 28.84 1.00 12.99
C PHE A 676 29.49 0.87 11.61
N ALA A 677 30.83 1.03 11.52
CA ALA A 677 31.56 0.77 10.29
C ALA A 677 31.50 -0.72 9.88
N LEU A 678 31.56 -1.64 10.85
CA LEU A 678 31.39 -3.08 10.61
C LEU A 678 29.98 -3.40 10.11
N GLU A 679 28.94 -2.79 10.69
CA GLU A 679 27.56 -2.89 10.21
C GLU A 679 27.43 -2.35 8.78
N SER A 680 28.00 -1.17 8.49
CA SER A 680 28.01 -0.61 7.15
C SER A 680 28.63 -1.55 6.12
N LEU A 681 29.73 -2.21 6.48
CA LEU A 681 30.39 -3.22 5.64
C LEU A 681 29.48 -4.44 5.39
N ALA A 682 28.69 -4.84 6.38
CA ALA A 682 27.83 -6.03 6.31
C ALA A 682 26.67 -5.88 5.31
N PHE A 683 26.29 -4.64 4.95
CA PHE A 683 25.24 -4.35 3.99
C PHE A 683 25.75 -4.18 2.54
N ILE A 684 27.06 -4.27 2.30
CA ILE A 684 27.64 -4.20 0.97
C ILE A 684 27.63 -5.59 0.34
N ASP A 685 26.85 -5.78 -0.71
CA ASP A 685 26.76 -7.04 -1.46
C ASP A 685 27.90 -7.12 -2.51
N ASP A 686 29.10 -7.34 -2.01
CA ASP A 686 30.33 -7.43 -2.81
C ASP A 686 31.31 -8.44 -2.21
N GLU A 687 32.07 -9.14 -3.08
CA GLU A 687 33.05 -10.12 -2.65
C GLU A 687 34.17 -9.49 -1.80
N SER A 688 34.57 -8.26 -2.09
CA SER A 688 35.58 -7.55 -1.31
C SER A 688 35.11 -7.25 0.12
N ALA A 689 33.81 -6.99 0.33
CA ALA A 689 33.21 -6.79 1.64
C ALA A 689 33.20 -8.07 2.47
N SER A 690 32.74 -9.19 1.86
CA SER A 690 32.70 -10.50 2.50
C SER A 690 34.10 -11.00 2.88
N ASN A 691 35.10 -10.86 2.00
CA ASN A 691 36.48 -11.21 2.25
C ASN A 691 37.09 -10.35 3.37
N THR A 692 36.80 -9.04 3.37
CA THR A 692 37.22 -8.14 4.43
C THR A 692 36.64 -8.54 5.79
N MET A 693 35.36 -8.91 5.81
CA MET A 693 34.69 -9.38 7.04
C MET A 693 35.32 -10.68 7.56
N LEU A 694 35.63 -11.63 6.66
CA LEU A 694 36.34 -12.88 6.98
C LEU A 694 37.73 -12.59 7.59
N GLU A 695 38.48 -11.62 7.04
CA GLU A 695 39.77 -11.23 7.59
C GLU A 695 39.63 -10.62 8.98
N ILE A 696 38.66 -9.76 9.23
CA ILE A 696 38.38 -9.18 10.55
C ILE A 696 38.00 -10.25 11.54
N ALA A 697 37.14 -11.17 11.20
CA ALA A 697 36.67 -12.25 12.06
C ALA A 697 37.77 -13.27 12.39
N SER A 698 38.82 -13.41 11.56
CA SER A 698 39.92 -14.33 11.79
C SER A 698 40.93 -13.82 12.84
N LYS A 699 40.91 -12.49 13.13
CA LYS A 699 41.89 -11.87 14.08
C LYS A 699 41.25 -11.62 15.45
N PRO A 700 41.99 -11.82 16.55
CA PRO A 700 41.52 -11.47 17.88
C PRO A 700 41.25 -9.95 17.97
N SER A 701 40.03 -9.56 18.33
CA SER A 701 39.65 -8.16 18.54
C SER A 701 38.33 -8.06 19.32
N GLN A 702 38.03 -6.90 19.87
CA GLN A 702 36.76 -6.62 20.56
C GLN A 702 35.54 -6.75 19.66
N ILE A 703 35.72 -6.66 18.34
CA ILE A 703 34.61 -6.74 17.32
C ILE A 703 34.51 -8.11 16.64
N LYS A 704 35.43 -9.06 16.95
CA LYS A 704 35.44 -10.38 16.31
C LYS A 704 34.12 -11.11 16.41
N GLY A 705 33.51 -11.14 17.61
CA GLY A 705 32.23 -11.83 17.83
C GLY A 705 31.09 -11.25 16.95
N GLN A 706 31.08 -9.93 16.82
CA GLN A 706 30.07 -9.27 15.96
C GLN A 706 30.35 -9.53 14.48
N ALA A 707 31.61 -9.54 14.05
CA ALA A 707 31.98 -9.88 12.67
C ALA A 707 31.58 -11.32 12.31
N VAL A 708 31.80 -12.28 13.25
CA VAL A 708 31.34 -13.66 13.07
C VAL A 708 29.82 -13.74 12.95
N ALA A 709 29.08 -13.04 13.80
CA ALA A 709 27.62 -13.02 13.74
C ALA A 709 27.09 -12.46 12.40
N TRP A 710 27.73 -11.41 11.86
CA TRP A 710 27.38 -10.87 10.53
C TRP A 710 27.70 -11.86 9.40
N LEU A 711 28.85 -12.54 9.46
CA LEU A 711 29.20 -13.57 8.48
C LEU A 711 28.19 -14.71 8.46
N LEU A 712 27.80 -15.22 9.65
CA LEU A 712 26.81 -16.30 9.76
C LEU A 712 25.44 -15.89 9.23
N ARG A 713 25.02 -14.65 9.52
CA ARG A 713 23.79 -14.11 8.96
C ARG A 713 23.84 -14.02 7.44
N ASN A 714 24.87 -13.39 6.89
CA ASN A 714 24.95 -13.12 5.46
C ASN A 714 25.31 -14.35 4.63
N ALA A 715 25.96 -15.35 5.21
CA ALA A 715 26.23 -16.64 4.57
C ALA A 715 24.98 -17.43 4.18
N ALA A 716 23.86 -17.19 4.88
CA ALA A 716 22.56 -17.76 4.56
C ALA A 716 21.72 -16.86 3.61
N GLY A 717 22.23 -15.69 3.23
CA GLY A 717 21.55 -14.70 2.40
C GLY A 717 22.45 -14.13 1.30
N GLU A 718 22.56 -12.81 1.25
CA GLU A 718 23.19 -12.05 0.16
C GLU A 718 24.66 -12.47 -0.14
N TRP A 719 25.41 -12.90 0.86
CA TRP A 719 26.82 -13.33 0.66
C TRP A 719 26.98 -14.83 0.38
N ALA A 720 25.91 -15.60 0.28
CA ALA A 720 26.00 -17.03 -0.07
C ALA A 720 26.77 -17.26 -1.38
N LYS A 721 26.54 -16.41 -2.38
CA LYS A 721 27.20 -16.42 -3.68
C LYS A 721 28.71 -16.08 -3.64
N HIS A 722 29.18 -15.42 -2.59
CA HIS A 722 30.58 -15.03 -2.40
C HIS A 722 31.43 -16.09 -1.66
N GLY A 723 30.92 -17.30 -1.48
CA GLY A 723 31.69 -18.40 -0.89
C GLY A 723 32.00 -18.26 0.59
N VAL A 724 31.24 -17.47 1.34
CA VAL A 724 31.49 -17.18 2.78
C VAL A 724 31.51 -18.44 3.61
N ASN A 725 30.63 -19.42 3.37
CA ASN A 725 30.62 -20.70 4.10
C ASN A 725 31.94 -21.47 3.96
N LYS A 726 32.54 -21.47 2.77
CA LYS A 726 33.86 -22.05 2.53
C LYS A 726 34.94 -21.28 3.32
N GLY A 727 34.93 -19.94 3.24
CA GLY A 727 35.87 -19.08 3.96
C GLY A 727 35.80 -19.24 5.49
N LEU A 728 34.63 -19.39 6.06
CA LEU A 728 34.41 -19.64 7.50
C LEU A 728 35.09 -20.96 7.93
N LYS A 729 34.93 -22.03 7.12
CA LYS A 729 35.53 -23.34 7.41
C LYS A 729 37.04 -23.31 7.25
N GLU A 730 37.57 -22.77 6.14
CA GLU A 730 39.00 -22.72 5.84
C GLU A 730 39.80 -21.88 6.87
N LYS A 731 39.18 -20.81 7.39
CA LYS A 731 39.79 -19.97 8.42
C LYS A 731 39.57 -20.46 9.84
N GLY A 732 38.91 -21.59 10.03
CA GLY A 732 38.60 -22.18 11.35
C GLY A 732 37.71 -21.27 12.21
N ILE A 733 36.90 -20.38 11.59
CA ILE A 733 36.01 -19.47 12.32
C ILE A 733 34.74 -20.22 12.74
N TYR A 734 34.15 -21.00 11.80
CA TYR A 734 32.95 -21.78 12.02
C TYR A 734 32.90 -22.96 11.04
N ASN A 735 32.61 -24.14 11.59
CA ASN A 735 32.40 -25.35 10.79
C ASN A 735 31.07 -26.00 11.17
N PRO A 736 30.03 -25.91 10.35
CA PRO A 736 28.72 -26.53 10.62
C PRO A 736 28.81 -28.07 10.76
N ASP A 737 29.77 -28.71 10.07
CA ASP A 737 29.95 -30.16 10.11
C ASP A 737 30.50 -30.67 11.47
N SER A 738 31.05 -29.77 12.26
CA SER A 738 31.59 -30.10 13.61
C SER A 738 30.57 -29.93 14.73
N ILE A 739 29.33 -29.50 14.42
CA ILE A 739 28.29 -29.30 15.42
C ILE A 739 27.67 -30.63 15.80
N THR A 740 27.89 -31.06 17.05
CA THR A 740 27.11 -32.16 17.62
C THR A 740 25.76 -31.62 18.05
N ILE A 741 24.70 -32.04 17.37
CA ILE A 741 23.31 -31.69 17.78
C ILE A 741 23.03 -32.52 19.04
N VAL A 742 23.06 -31.87 20.21
CA VAL A 742 22.52 -32.46 21.42
C VAL A 742 21.01 -32.30 21.39
N PRO A 743 20.25 -33.38 21.31
CA PRO A 743 18.78 -33.27 21.31
C PRO A 743 18.33 -32.56 22.59
N SER A 744 17.52 -31.53 22.46
CA SER A 744 16.85 -30.97 23.65
C SER A 744 16.06 -32.06 24.36
N PRO A 745 16.10 -32.10 25.70
CA PRO A 745 15.25 -33.05 26.42
C PRO A 745 13.80 -32.87 26.00
N ILE A 746 13.14 -33.97 25.69
CA ILE A 746 11.74 -33.96 25.29
C ILE A 746 10.94 -33.30 26.45
N PRO A 747 10.16 -32.23 26.17
CA PRO A 747 9.37 -31.63 27.23
C PRO A 747 8.48 -32.68 27.87
N THR A 748 8.60 -32.87 29.18
CA THR A 748 7.71 -33.74 29.91
C THR A 748 6.27 -33.20 29.78
N THR A 749 5.37 -34.03 29.27
CA THR A 749 3.96 -33.65 29.11
C THR A 749 3.38 -33.26 30.47
N PRO A 750 2.71 -32.10 30.60
CA PRO A 750 2.06 -31.73 31.86
C PRO A 750 1.10 -32.84 32.31
N ALA A 751 1.05 -33.09 33.62
CA ALA A 751 0.26 -34.18 34.22
C ALA A 751 -1.25 -34.18 33.86
N ASN A 752 -1.76 -33.08 33.26
CA ASN A 752 -3.14 -32.90 32.85
C ASN A 752 -3.39 -33.03 31.35
N ALA A 753 -2.45 -33.52 30.56
CA ALA A 753 -2.65 -33.69 29.13
C ALA A 753 -3.62 -34.86 28.85
N LYS A 754 -4.74 -34.57 28.20
CA LYS A 754 -5.81 -35.55 27.86
C LYS A 754 -5.41 -36.59 26.78
N LYS A 755 -4.23 -36.52 26.21
CA LYS A 755 -3.73 -37.49 25.20
C LYS A 755 -2.31 -37.95 25.58
N PRO A 756 -2.04 -39.26 25.52
CA PRO A 756 -0.67 -39.73 25.74
C PRO A 756 0.29 -39.18 24.66
N ALA A 757 1.49 -38.82 25.07
CA ALA A 757 2.52 -38.37 24.13
C ALA A 757 2.80 -39.45 23.08
N PRO A 758 2.95 -39.12 21.81
CA PRO A 758 3.27 -40.09 20.77
C PRO A 758 4.63 -40.75 21.08
N LYS A 759 4.75 -42.03 20.84
CA LYS A 759 6.01 -42.75 21.06
C LYS A 759 7.11 -42.20 20.15
N VAL A 760 8.31 -42.06 20.68
CA VAL A 760 9.47 -41.54 19.93
C VAL A 760 9.66 -42.28 18.59
N GLN A 761 9.45 -43.59 18.56
CA GLN A 761 9.51 -44.41 17.32
C GLN A 761 8.46 -44.00 16.28
N ASP A 762 7.31 -43.47 16.69
CA ASP A 762 6.28 -43.05 15.75
C ASP A 762 6.58 -41.63 15.21
N ILE A 763 7.22 -40.80 16.04
CA ILE A 763 7.73 -39.48 15.59
C ILE A 763 8.88 -39.65 14.58
N LEU A 764 9.79 -40.58 14.84
CA LEU A 764 10.92 -40.87 13.92
C LEU A 764 10.50 -41.47 12.58
N LYS A 765 9.28 -42.03 12.46
CA LYS A 765 8.70 -42.50 11.20
C LYS A 765 8.07 -41.38 10.36
N LEU A 766 7.84 -40.23 10.95
CA LEU A 766 7.29 -39.07 10.23
C LEU A 766 8.39 -38.55 9.30
N LYS A 767 8.16 -38.63 8.00
CA LYS A 767 8.98 -37.91 7.01
C LYS A 767 8.73 -36.43 7.20
N GLY A 768 9.59 -35.78 7.95
CA GLY A 768 9.56 -34.32 8.09
C GLY A 768 9.70 -33.66 6.72
N ASN A 769 8.85 -32.72 6.42
CA ASN A 769 9.07 -31.82 5.30
C ASN A 769 9.87 -30.61 5.85
N PRO A 770 11.18 -30.50 5.51
CA PRO A 770 12.02 -29.43 6.05
C PRO A 770 11.57 -28.03 5.66
N LEU A 771 10.61 -27.90 4.72
CA LEU A 771 9.99 -26.65 4.30
C LEU A 771 8.70 -26.30 5.08
N LYS A 772 8.21 -27.21 5.94
CA LYS A 772 7.00 -27.02 6.76
C LYS A 772 7.26 -27.08 8.27
N GLY A 773 8.49 -27.24 8.68
CA GLY A 773 8.93 -27.26 10.10
C GLY A 773 9.13 -25.91 10.68
#